data_c02f0caee617fd84e115a73e39b56d26
#
_entry.id   c02f0caee617fd84e115a73e39b56d26
#
_cell.length_a   1.000
_cell.length_b   1.000
_cell.length_c   1.000
_cell.angle_alpha   90.00
_cell.angle_beta   90.00
_cell.angle_gamma   90.00
#
_symmetry.space_group_name_H-M   'P 1'
#
loop_
_entity.id
_entity.type
_entity.pdbx_description
1 polymer ?
#
loop_
_entity_poly.entity_id
_entity_poly.type
_entity_poly.pdbx_seq_one_letter_code
_entity_poly.pdbx_strand_id
1 'polypeptide(L)'
;MRKEWGCPTANQSASYESRSHALQFSKHGRKLRQKAQCFTADSFYQYLSLLMMGQPRKTRADRPKKRGWNGNQHTGPVKKKKVVENKSPIDNEASTSTIDASDESVNIPSKLPPSVSPDPKSVDFNTASGQKLKNNVQGDIVFDKEELLTGFRFVDIKLLIDFVQTLLCPTCKRPLGQNSRHSHSHVKEHRTNQASKLVFTCQCKDKSVLFTSKKCGRVYESNRRFPLAMFSIGKHHTGAKRFLGNMNMPPPPHRQSWRNHKKQIEKATKLVASASMQEAAQEMKTTDPHTDIQVSCDGTWHRRGFSSKNGIVTLLSVNGRNSKVIDTETLANHCDACAKHKHKKGEAEFEQWHKTHTQKKLCEKNHTGSAGSMEPAGTETIFRRSVTKHGLRYTQYLGDGDSKSYSRVKNAQPPVYDNTDITKLECCGHVQKRMGRHLTNKVSELKKTPFVHNGKTVKGIGGRGGLKKTAILKIQGHCGAAIRNNVGDLPAMKKAVWAIWEHRNGQRDSCGTWCPSKKADGGDPNKNALPPYVMEAIKPIFSTPADDSLLEKCLHGGTQNTNESFHHLIWERCPKTTFCGPSRVELAVDDTTVVFNNGELRRLSIFQELNIEAGVYATQCFTALDSARISRACALGTQQAKRQRQLRTLDNAVLGRDTEEFYLSGAHE
;
A
#
# COMPACT_ATOMS: atom_id res chain seq x y z
N MET A 1 -2.50 -63.80 15.16
CA MET A 1 -1.44 -64.35 16.05
C MET A 1 -1.05 -63.25 17.01
N ARG A 2 -1.34 -63.44 18.26
CA ARG A 2 -0.97 -62.57 19.38
C ARG A 2 0.52 -62.73 19.67
N LYS A 3 1.17 -61.67 20.15
CA LYS A 3 2.19 -61.74 21.23
C LYS A 3 2.22 -60.40 21.95
N GLU A 4 1.76 -60.42 23.17
CA GLU A 4 2.00 -59.50 24.28
C GLU A 4 3.39 -59.72 24.85
N TRP A 5 3.95 -58.72 25.49
CA TRP A 5 4.89 -58.68 26.62
C TRP A 5 5.13 -57.19 26.90
N GLY A 6 4.86 -56.53 28.01
CA GLY A 6 5.00 -56.98 29.40
C GLY A 6 5.76 -55.85 30.09
N CYS A 7 5.09 -55.08 30.96
CA CYS A 7 5.69 -54.05 31.82
C CYS A 7 6.48 -54.70 32.96
N PRO A 8 7.52 -54.09 33.52
CA PRO A 8 7.60 -54.05 34.96
C PRO A 8 7.84 -52.66 35.58
N THR A 9 7.15 -52.47 36.68
CA THR A 9 7.32 -51.45 37.70
C THR A 9 8.61 -51.63 38.50
N ALA A 10 9.29 -50.55 38.86
CA ALA A 10 10.05 -50.45 40.12
C ALA A 10 10.29 -48.99 40.52
N ASN A 11 9.92 -48.70 41.73
CA ASN A 11 10.27 -47.54 42.54
C ASN A 11 11.78 -47.39 42.74
N GLN A 12 12.26 -46.17 42.70
CA GLN A 12 13.34 -45.74 43.62
C GLN A 12 13.35 -44.20 43.76
N SER A 13 13.19 -43.77 44.99
CA SER A 13 13.41 -42.44 45.53
C SER A 13 14.88 -42.10 45.54
N ALA A 14 15.28 -40.94 45.04
CA ALA A 14 16.55 -40.32 45.33
C ALA A 14 16.40 -38.83 45.46
N SER A 15 16.66 -38.33 46.63
CA SER A 15 16.85 -36.96 47.05
C SER A 15 17.97 -36.28 46.30
N TYR A 16 17.76 -35.05 45.83
CA TYR A 16 18.85 -34.18 45.42
C TYR A 16 18.75 -32.83 46.10
N GLU A 17 19.84 -32.54 46.79
CA GLU A 17 20.09 -31.34 47.59
C GLU A 17 20.15 -30.07 46.74
N SER A 18 19.61 -29.00 47.34
CA SER A 18 19.70 -27.61 46.92
C SER A 18 21.16 -27.11 46.90
N ARG A 19 21.67 -26.66 45.77
CA ARG A 19 22.79 -25.72 45.66
C ARG A 19 22.32 -24.35 45.26
N SER A 20 22.29 -23.45 46.25
CA SER A 20 22.11 -22.03 46.11
C SER A 20 23.34 -21.38 45.45
N HIS A 21 23.18 -20.78 44.28
CA HIS A 21 24.11 -19.75 43.80
C HIS A 21 23.51 -18.36 44.05
N ALA A 22 24.06 -17.70 45.05
CA ALA A 22 23.81 -16.29 45.36
C ALA A 22 24.41 -15.41 44.28
N LEU A 23 23.56 -14.66 43.58
CA LEU A 23 23.97 -13.52 42.79
C LEU A 23 23.84 -12.25 43.65
N GLN A 24 24.97 -11.58 43.90
CA GLN A 24 25.09 -10.31 44.61
C GLN A 24 24.31 -9.22 43.86
N PHE A 25 23.19 -8.77 44.42
CA PHE A 25 22.54 -7.52 44.02
C PHE A 25 23.11 -6.36 44.82
N SER A 26 23.57 -5.33 44.13
CA SER A 26 24.19 -4.15 44.64
C SER A 26 23.24 -3.34 45.56
N LYS A 27 23.83 -2.67 46.54
CA LYS A 27 23.20 -1.92 47.66
C LYS A 27 22.30 -0.71 47.26
N HIS A 28 21.92 -0.53 46.02
CA HIS A 28 21.08 0.60 45.59
C HIS A 28 19.56 0.34 45.57
N GLY A 29 19.10 -0.88 45.75
CA GLY A 29 17.67 -1.25 45.68
C GLY A 29 16.88 -1.08 46.99
N ARG A 30 17.50 -0.79 48.13
CA ARG A 30 16.81 -0.78 49.45
C ARG A 30 16.30 0.58 49.93
N LYS A 31 16.62 1.69 49.29
CA LYS A 31 16.11 3.03 49.66
C LYS A 31 14.80 3.47 49.01
N LEU A 32 14.28 2.69 48.04
CA LEU A 32 13.04 3.03 47.33
C LEU A 32 11.77 2.34 47.83
N ARG A 33 11.87 1.40 48.79
CA ARG A 33 10.68 0.70 49.33
C ARG A 33 10.09 1.30 50.62
N GLN A 34 10.71 2.31 51.21
CA GLN A 34 10.18 2.95 52.44
C GLN A 34 9.51 4.32 52.24
N LYS A 35 9.29 4.76 50.98
CA LYS A 35 8.57 6.02 50.69
C LYS A 35 7.24 5.84 49.88
N ALA A 36 6.70 4.64 49.84
CA ALA A 36 5.48 4.35 49.11
C ALA A 36 4.20 4.19 49.98
N GLN A 37 4.22 4.76 51.17
CA GLN A 37 3.01 4.84 52.01
C GLN A 37 2.80 6.30 52.43
N CYS A 38 2.02 7.02 51.65
CA CYS A 38 1.26 8.27 51.87
C CYS A 38 1.33 9.15 50.62
N PHE A 39 0.58 8.79 49.58
CA PHE A 39 0.17 9.74 48.56
C PHE A 39 -1.32 9.65 48.36
N THR A 40 -2.04 10.74 48.55
CA THR A 40 -3.46 10.90 48.25
C THR A 40 -3.67 11.02 46.71
N ALA A 41 -4.84 10.71 46.24
CA ALA A 41 -5.18 10.71 44.80
C ALA A 41 -4.88 12.02 44.06
N ASP A 42 -4.93 13.15 44.75
CA ASP A 42 -4.64 14.48 44.21
C ASP A 42 -3.17 14.70 43.82
N SER A 43 -2.24 14.09 44.57
CA SER A 43 -0.80 14.17 44.23
C SER A 43 -0.42 13.39 42.95
N PHE A 44 -1.21 12.41 42.59
CA PHE A 44 -1.00 11.62 41.34
C PHE A 44 -1.47 12.40 40.09
N TYR A 45 -2.55 13.18 40.24
CA TYR A 45 -3.03 14.02 39.13
C TYR A 45 -2.10 15.21 38.85
N GLN A 46 -1.50 15.81 39.85
CA GLN A 46 -0.50 16.86 39.67
C GLN A 46 0.79 16.36 39.03
N TYR A 47 1.21 15.14 39.35
CA TYR A 47 2.39 14.51 38.72
C TYR A 47 2.15 14.13 37.26
N LEU A 48 0.94 13.70 36.90
CA LEU A 48 0.54 13.43 35.50
C LEU A 48 0.41 14.71 34.67
N SER A 49 -0.03 15.83 35.24
CA SER A 49 -0.10 17.09 34.50
C SER A 49 1.28 17.69 34.22
N LEU A 50 2.28 17.47 35.08
CA LEU A 50 3.67 17.86 34.85
C LEU A 50 4.39 16.98 33.79
N LEU A 51 3.96 15.74 33.62
CA LEU A 51 4.47 14.84 32.57
C LEU A 51 3.84 15.11 31.19
N MET A 52 2.69 15.80 31.16
CA MET A 52 2.00 16.15 29.91
C MET A 52 2.43 17.49 29.32
N MET A 53 3.19 18.31 30.08
CA MET A 53 3.83 19.50 29.53
C MET A 53 5.08 19.08 28.75
N GLY A 54 4.89 19.01 27.41
CA GLY A 54 5.87 18.53 26.47
C GLY A 54 7.22 19.22 26.58
N GLN A 55 8.27 18.43 26.62
CA GLN A 55 9.65 18.90 26.43
C GLN A 55 9.76 19.67 25.09
N PRO A 56 10.42 20.83 25.06
CA PRO A 56 10.62 21.59 23.83
C PRO A 56 11.37 20.75 22.80
N ARG A 57 10.87 20.72 21.57
CA ARG A 57 11.50 20.04 20.43
C ARG A 57 12.88 20.65 20.19
N LYS A 58 13.95 19.87 20.35
CA LYS A 58 15.31 20.24 19.94
C LYS A 58 15.34 20.59 18.47
N THR A 59 15.83 21.77 18.14
CA THR A 59 16.02 22.24 16.79
C THR A 59 17.19 21.50 16.11
N ARG A 60 17.25 21.57 14.80
CA ARG A 60 18.20 20.82 13.94
C ARG A 60 19.70 21.14 14.22
N ALA A 61 20.00 22.14 15.06
CA ALA A 61 21.35 22.57 15.43
C ALA A 61 22.04 21.67 16.47
N ASP A 62 21.29 20.88 17.24
CA ASP A 62 21.81 20.17 18.43
C ASP A 62 22.26 18.71 18.17
N ARG A 63 22.47 18.31 16.92
CA ARG A 63 22.98 16.96 16.59
C ARG A 63 24.49 16.97 16.41
N PRO A 64 25.26 16.11 17.11
CA PRO A 64 26.70 16.00 16.94
C PRO A 64 27.04 15.51 15.52
N LYS A 65 27.92 16.24 14.83
CA LYS A 65 28.43 15.88 13.51
C LYS A 65 29.30 14.63 13.59
N LYS A 66 28.98 13.60 12.81
CA LYS A 66 29.89 12.47 12.58
C LYS A 66 31.12 12.95 11.79
N ARG A 67 32.31 12.62 12.29
CA ARG A 67 33.60 12.89 11.65
C ARG A 67 33.66 12.18 10.29
N GLY A 68 33.84 12.95 9.23
CA GLY A 68 34.22 12.47 7.90
C GLY A 68 35.67 12.89 7.61
N TRP A 69 36.36 12.06 6.86
CA TRP A 69 37.78 12.05 6.59
C TRP A 69 38.26 13.23 5.73
N ASN A 70 39.56 13.63 5.93
CA ASN A 70 40.21 14.84 5.43
C ASN A 70 40.49 14.87 3.93
N GLY A 71 40.45 16.07 3.38
CA GLY A 71 41.03 16.42 2.09
C GLY A 71 41.07 17.95 1.87
N ASN A 72 42.21 18.55 2.21
CA ASN A 72 42.82 19.84 1.83
C ASN A 72 42.00 21.10 1.47
N GLN A 73 42.32 22.08 2.27
CA GLN A 73 42.41 23.54 2.24
C GLN A 73 42.32 24.28 0.88
N HIS A 74 41.54 25.35 0.84
CA HIS A 74 42.05 26.69 0.55
C HIS A 74 41.08 27.78 1.04
N THR A 75 41.68 28.82 1.65
CA THR A 75 41.08 29.95 2.36
C THR A 75 40.70 31.10 1.45
N GLY A 76 39.62 31.83 1.80
CA GLY A 76 39.29 33.15 1.28
C GLY A 76 38.05 33.75 1.98
N PRO A 77 38.03 35.04 2.34
CA PRO A 77 37.09 35.59 3.33
C PRO A 77 35.74 36.01 2.76
N VAL A 78 34.67 35.72 3.47
CA VAL A 78 33.29 36.12 3.13
C VAL A 78 32.90 37.38 3.91
N LYS A 79 32.51 38.42 3.20
CA LYS A 79 31.97 39.71 3.74
C LYS A 79 30.51 39.50 4.23
N LYS A 80 30.24 39.94 5.45
CA LYS A 80 28.92 40.04 6.07
C LYS A 80 28.13 41.22 5.47
N LYS A 81 26.89 41.00 5.03
CA LYS A 81 25.90 42.04 4.78
C LYS A 81 24.90 42.14 5.95
N LYS A 82 24.70 43.37 6.39
CA LYS A 82 23.74 43.77 7.43
C LYS A 82 22.31 43.62 6.91
N VAL A 83 21.41 43.17 7.79
CA VAL A 83 19.95 43.23 7.61
C VAL A 83 19.46 44.45 8.42
N VAL A 84 18.65 45.26 7.78
CA VAL A 84 17.94 46.42 8.36
C VAL A 84 16.59 45.96 8.86
N GLU A 85 16.30 46.16 10.10
CA GLU A 85 14.98 46.00 10.72
C GLU A 85 14.12 47.26 10.48
N ASN A 86 12.90 47.09 10.04
CA ASN A 86 11.86 48.10 10.13
C ASN A 86 10.76 47.60 11.07
N LYS A 87 10.59 48.33 12.18
CA LYS A 87 9.43 48.23 13.10
C LYS A 87 8.39 49.27 12.72
N SER A 88 7.14 48.94 12.85
CA SER A 88 6.10 49.84 13.34
C SER A 88 4.89 49.05 13.86
N PRO A 89 4.18 49.58 14.86
CA PRO A 89 3.30 48.82 15.76
C PRO A 89 1.80 49.00 15.34
N ILE A 90 0.99 48.03 15.71
CA ILE A 90 -0.47 48.18 15.77
C ILE A 90 -0.94 47.61 17.11
N ASP A 91 -1.51 48.50 17.92
CA ASP A 91 -2.18 48.23 19.17
C ASP A 91 -3.48 47.45 18.92
N ASN A 92 -3.79 46.51 19.82
CA ASN A 92 -5.15 46.06 20.02
C ASN A 92 -5.36 45.69 21.49
N GLU A 93 -6.29 46.42 22.08
CA GLU A 93 -6.74 46.38 23.46
C GLU A 93 -7.38 45.02 23.82
N ALA A 94 -7.10 44.57 25.00
CA ALA A 94 -7.74 43.43 25.64
C ALA A 94 -8.99 43.88 26.39
N SER A 95 -10.13 43.34 26.05
CA SER A 95 -11.34 43.41 26.90
C SER A 95 -11.58 42.07 27.57
N THR A 96 -11.39 42.11 28.88
CA THR A 96 -11.75 41.04 29.81
C THR A 96 -13.24 41.01 30.03
N SER A 97 -13.90 39.90 29.78
CA SER A 97 -15.24 39.59 30.29
C SER A 97 -15.20 38.29 31.09
N THR A 98 -15.45 38.41 32.38
CA THR A 98 -15.75 37.35 33.34
C THR A 98 -17.05 36.64 32.94
N ILE A 99 -17.05 35.31 32.89
CA ILE A 99 -18.27 34.53 32.77
C ILE A 99 -18.36 33.57 33.96
N ASP A 100 -19.46 33.75 34.69
CA ASP A 100 -19.88 32.93 35.84
C ASP A 100 -20.17 31.47 35.40
N ALA A 101 -19.77 30.54 36.27
CA ALA A 101 -20.08 29.15 36.14
C ALA A 101 -21.54 28.87 36.55
N SER A 102 -22.36 28.49 35.60
CA SER A 102 -23.64 27.83 35.84
C SER A 102 -23.73 26.57 35.01
N ASP A 103 -24.09 25.49 35.71
CA ASP A 103 -24.32 24.13 35.26
C ASP A 103 -25.22 24.08 34.02
N GLU A 104 -24.65 23.73 32.86
CA GLU A 104 -25.46 23.28 31.72
C GLU A 104 -24.93 21.95 31.22
N SER A 105 -25.78 20.93 31.33
CA SER A 105 -25.62 19.63 30.73
C SER A 105 -25.30 19.76 29.24
N VAL A 106 -24.06 19.43 28.85
CA VAL A 106 -23.61 19.42 27.46
C VAL A 106 -24.37 18.33 26.69
N ASN A 107 -25.38 18.74 25.99
CA ASN A 107 -26.09 17.94 25.00
C ASN A 107 -25.16 17.73 23.81
N ILE A 108 -24.46 16.62 23.73
CA ILE A 108 -23.67 16.24 22.56
C ILE A 108 -24.66 15.99 21.42
N PRO A 109 -24.57 16.77 20.30
CA PRO A 109 -25.44 16.52 19.16
C PRO A 109 -25.10 15.14 18.56
N SER A 110 -26.02 14.21 18.68
CA SER A 110 -25.95 12.87 18.06
C SER A 110 -26.22 12.88 16.54
N LYS A 111 -25.83 13.93 15.85
CA LYS A 111 -25.85 13.98 14.38
C LYS A 111 -24.41 14.04 13.87
N LEU A 112 -23.87 12.85 13.56
CA LEU A 112 -22.90 12.73 12.48
C LEU A 112 -23.47 13.47 11.27
N PRO A 113 -22.65 14.29 10.55
CA PRO A 113 -23.11 14.84 9.29
C PRO A 113 -23.59 13.68 8.44
N PRO A 114 -24.75 13.78 7.78
CA PRO A 114 -25.21 12.71 6.91
C PRO A 114 -24.07 12.41 5.94
N SER A 115 -23.64 11.15 5.89
CA SER A 115 -22.81 10.68 4.80
C SER A 115 -23.62 10.98 3.55
N VAL A 116 -23.25 12.01 2.82
CA VAL A 116 -23.83 12.30 1.51
C VAL A 116 -23.38 11.12 0.65
N SER A 117 -24.21 10.08 0.62
CA SER A 117 -24.17 9.11 -0.44
C SER A 117 -24.46 9.92 -1.71
N PRO A 118 -23.56 9.95 -2.70
CA PRO A 118 -23.89 10.63 -3.95
C PRO A 118 -25.14 9.98 -4.51
N ASP A 119 -26.09 10.81 -4.95
CA ASP A 119 -27.28 10.36 -5.63
C ASP A 119 -26.87 9.33 -6.71
N PRO A 120 -27.39 8.10 -6.71
CA PRO A 120 -27.05 7.08 -7.69
C PRO A 120 -27.18 7.55 -9.16
N LYS A 121 -27.98 8.58 -9.39
CA LYS A 121 -28.21 9.20 -10.71
C LYS A 121 -27.03 10.07 -11.18
N SER A 122 -26.06 10.41 -10.34
CA SER A 122 -24.92 11.28 -10.69
C SER A 122 -23.58 10.54 -10.82
N VAL A 123 -23.54 9.22 -10.71
CA VAL A 123 -22.30 8.44 -10.74
C VAL A 123 -21.83 8.24 -12.19
N ASP A 124 -20.71 8.88 -12.56
CA ASP A 124 -20.04 8.65 -13.84
C ASP A 124 -19.30 7.33 -13.84
N PHE A 125 -19.92 6.31 -14.44
CA PHE A 125 -19.29 4.97 -14.61
C PHE A 125 -18.22 4.92 -15.72
N ASN A 126 -17.91 6.03 -16.40
CA ASN A 126 -16.86 6.09 -17.41
C ASN A 126 -15.45 6.08 -16.84
N THR A 127 -15.27 6.17 -15.53
CA THR A 127 -13.97 6.01 -14.89
C THR A 127 -13.55 4.55 -14.81
N ALA A 128 -12.24 4.27 -14.66
CA ALA A 128 -11.73 2.90 -14.50
C ALA A 128 -12.36 2.16 -13.30
N SER A 129 -12.55 2.86 -12.17
CA SER A 129 -13.24 2.29 -11.00
C SER A 129 -14.73 2.09 -11.28
N GLY A 130 -15.37 3.03 -11.96
CA GLY A 130 -16.78 2.91 -12.34
C GLY A 130 -17.03 1.68 -13.22
N GLN A 131 -16.23 1.48 -14.26
CA GLN A 131 -16.36 0.33 -15.16
C GLN A 131 -16.13 -1.02 -14.45
N LYS A 132 -15.16 -1.10 -13.55
CA LYS A 132 -14.87 -2.32 -12.79
C LYS A 132 -15.94 -2.67 -11.78
N LEU A 133 -16.56 -1.68 -11.15
CA LEU A 133 -17.41 -1.84 -9.98
C LEU A 133 -18.88 -1.50 -10.22
N LYS A 134 -19.30 -1.27 -11.48
CA LYS A 134 -20.68 -0.91 -11.82
C LYS A 134 -21.74 -1.87 -11.23
N ASN A 135 -21.40 -3.15 -11.11
CA ASN A 135 -22.29 -4.17 -10.57
C ASN A 135 -22.32 -4.22 -9.03
N ASN A 136 -21.37 -3.55 -8.35
CA ASN A 136 -21.28 -3.51 -6.88
C ASN A 136 -22.13 -2.37 -6.29
N VAL A 137 -22.54 -1.42 -7.12
CA VAL A 137 -23.32 -0.23 -6.71
C VAL A 137 -24.74 -0.40 -7.25
N GLN A 138 -25.48 -1.34 -6.71
CA GLN A 138 -26.89 -1.54 -6.98
C GLN A 138 -27.67 -1.10 -5.75
N GLY A 139 -28.36 0.08 -5.84
CA GLY A 139 -29.32 0.55 -4.86
C GLY A 139 -28.88 0.57 -3.40
N ASP A 140 -29.66 1.22 -2.55
CA ASP A 140 -29.47 1.12 -1.11
C ASP A 140 -29.93 -0.29 -0.66
N ILE A 141 -29.00 -1.07 -0.13
CA ILE A 141 -29.33 -2.36 0.49
C ILE A 141 -30.05 -2.06 1.80
N VAL A 142 -31.36 -2.27 1.80
CA VAL A 142 -32.20 -2.13 3.00
C VAL A 142 -32.14 -3.44 3.77
N PHE A 143 -31.80 -3.37 5.04
CA PHE A 143 -31.78 -4.51 5.96
C PHE A 143 -32.89 -4.38 7.00
N ASP A 144 -33.47 -5.48 7.39
CA ASP A 144 -34.47 -5.51 8.45
C ASP A 144 -33.88 -5.17 9.82
N LYS A 145 -34.72 -4.68 10.74
CA LYS A 145 -34.30 -4.34 12.11
C LYS A 145 -33.71 -5.54 12.83
N GLU A 146 -34.22 -6.74 12.58
CA GLU A 146 -33.69 -7.98 13.16
C GLU A 146 -32.31 -8.35 12.64
N GLU A 147 -32.05 -8.14 11.34
CA GLU A 147 -30.74 -8.34 10.73
C GLU A 147 -29.70 -7.39 11.35
N LEU A 148 -30.10 -6.16 11.70
CA LEU A 148 -29.23 -5.18 12.37
C LEU A 148 -28.86 -5.57 13.81
N LEU A 149 -29.59 -6.51 14.43
CA LEU A 149 -29.25 -7.07 15.74
C LEU A 149 -28.22 -8.21 15.66
N THR A 150 -27.74 -8.55 14.48
CA THR A 150 -26.68 -9.56 14.26
C THR A 150 -25.27 -8.95 14.34
N GLY A 151 -24.24 -9.80 14.18
CA GLY A 151 -22.83 -9.38 14.13
C GLY A 151 -22.20 -9.19 15.51
N PHE A 152 -21.05 -8.53 15.53
CA PHE A 152 -20.23 -8.33 16.73
C PHE A 152 -20.35 -6.92 17.28
N ARG A 153 -20.26 -6.82 18.62
CA ARG A 153 -20.18 -5.56 19.38
C ARG A 153 -19.04 -5.66 20.38
N PHE A 154 -18.43 -4.52 20.72
CA PHE A 154 -17.57 -4.44 21.89
C PHE A 154 -18.43 -4.29 23.13
N VAL A 155 -18.39 -5.28 24.02
CA VAL A 155 -19.15 -5.30 25.26
C VAL A 155 -18.17 -5.52 26.41
N ASP A 156 -18.31 -4.73 27.50
CA ASP A 156 -17.61 -5.01 28.74
C ASP A 156 -18.15 -6.31 29.32
N ILE A 157 -17.27 -7.29 29.47
CA ILE A 157 -17.64 -8.63 29.94
C ILE A 157 -18.25 -8.60 31.35
N LYS A 158 -17.89 -7.62 32.18
CA LYS A 158 -18.44 -7.45 33.51
C LYS A 158 -19.93 -7.11 33.47
N LEU A 159 -20.29 -6.14 32.59
CA LEU A 159 -21.71 -5.75 32.39
C LEU A 159 -22.54 -6.94 31.90
N LEU A 160 -21.99 -7.76 31.01
CA LEU A 160 -22.66 -8.96 30.52
C LEU A 160 -22.85 -10.01 31.64
N ILE A 161 -21.82 -10.22 32.46
CA ILE A 161 -21.87 -11.12 33.59
C ILE A 161 -22.92 -10.65 34.60
N ASP A 162 -22.90 -9.36 34.96
CA ASP A 162 -23.84 -8.77 35.91
C ASP A 162 -25.29 -8.91 35.42
N PHE A 163 -25.54 -8.66 34.14
CA PHE A 163 -26.87 -8.87 33.55
C PHE A 163 -27.31 -10.34 33.61
N VAL A 164 -26.44 -11.28 33.21
CA VAL A 164 -26.81 -12.73 33.25
C VAL A 164 -27.07 -13.20 34.69
N GLN A 165 -26.41 -12.64 35.69
CA GLN A 165 -26.63 -12.96 37.08
C GLN A 165 -28.02 -12.53 37.59
N THR A 166 -28.71 -11.62 36.93
CA THR A 166 -30.10 -11.24 37.24
C THR A 166 -31.14 -12.25 36.72
N LEU A 167 -30.73 -13.08 35.73
CA LEU A 167 -31.61 -14.06 35.12
C LEU A 167 -31.90 -15.22 36.07
N LEU A 168 -33.09 -15.83 35.93
CA LEU A 168 -33.52 -16.94 36.75
C LEU A 168 -32.90 -18.26 36.26
N CYS A 169 -32.50 -19.09 37.22
CA CYS A 169 -32.08 -20.46 36.94
C CYS A 169 -33.23 -21.25 36.33
N PRO A 170 -33.03 -21.97 35.21
CA PRO A 170 -34.10 -22.75 34.58
C PRO A 170 -34.71 -23.80 35.51
N THR A 171 -33.90 -24.37 36.39
CA THR A 171 -34.27 -25.48 37.28
C THR A 171 -34.95 -25.00 38.58
N CYS A 172 -34.29 -24.14 39.35
CA CYS A 172 -34.80 -23.74 40.67
C CYS A 172 -35.48 -22.37 40.71
N LYS A 173 -35.56 -21.67 39.58
CA LYS A 173 -36.21 -20.34 39.42
C LYS A 173 -35.62 -19.24 40.31
N ARG A 174 -34.45 -19.42 40.89
CA ARG A 174 -33.72 -18.37 41.64
C ARG A 174 -32.77 -17.62 40.76
N PRO A 175 -32.45 -16.32 41.01
CA PRO A 175 -31.45 -15.58 40.27
C PRO A 175 -30.10 -16.29 40.28
N LEU A 176 -29.44 -16.33 39.13
CA LEU A 176 -28.14 -17.00 38.96
C LEU A 176 -27.01 -16.31 39.77
N GLY A 177 -27.18 -15.03 40.13
CA GLY A 177 -26.25 -14.27 40.96
C GLY A 177 -26.58 -14.23 42.43
N GLN A 178 -27.73 -14.76 42.85
CA GLN A 178 -28.20 -14.71 44.25
C GLN A 178 -27.46 -15.74 45.07
N ASN A 179 -26.34 -15.37 45.68
CA ASN A 179 -25.60 -16.23 46.58
C ASN A 179 -24.85 -15.49 47.67
N SER A 180 -24.96 -16.12 48.87
CA SER A 180 -24.22 -15.89 50.10
C SER A 180 -22.83 -15.26 49.96
N ARG A 181 -22.45 -14.58 50.97
CA ARG A 181 -21.27 -13.78 51.37
C ARG A 181 -19.89 -14.09 50.75
N HIS A 182 -19.75 -15.00 49.77
CA HIS A 182 -18.49 -15.33 49.06
C HIS A 182 -18.70 -15.43 47.55
N SER A 183 -19.06 -14.34 46.91
CA SER A 183 -19.69 -14.25 45.59
C SER A 183 -18.84 -14.44 44.34
N HIS A 184 -17.58 -14.85 44.41
CA HIS A 184 -16.71 -14.92 43.23
C HIS A 184 -16.59 -16.31 42.57
N SER A 185 -17.22 -17.37 43.12
CA SER A 185 -16.97 -18.75 42.66
C SER A 185 -17.95 -19.30 41.64
N HIS A 186 -19.01 -18.57 41.27
CA HIS A 186 -20.12 -19.13 40.47
C HIS A 186 -20.06 -18.87 38.97
N VAL A 187 -19.16 -17.98 38.51
CA VAL A 187 -18.92 -17.73 37.08
C VAL A 187 -17.53 -18.20 36.70
N LYS A 188 -17.45 -19.17 35.82
CA LYS A 188 -16.19 -19.67 35.28
C LYS A 188 -16.07 -19.31 33.82
N GLU A 189 -15.03 -18.54 33.46
CA GLU A 189 -14.70 -18.23 32.09
C GLU A 189 -13.73 -19.28 31.52
N HIS A 190 -14.08 -19.86 30.40
CA HIS A 190 -13.18 -20.63 29.51
C HIS A 190 -12.91 -19.82 28.27
N ARG A 191 -11.82 -19.03 28.30
CA ARG A 191 -11.47 -18.14 27.22
C ARG A 191 -10.65 -18.85 26.16
N THR A 192 -11.00 -18.61 24.91
CA THR A 192 -10.26 -19.04 23.71
C THR A 192 -10.00 -17.82 22.86
N ASN A 193 -8.90 -17.12 23.11
CA ASN A 193 -8.49 -15.86 22.46
C ASN A 193 -9.55 -14.74 22.62
N GLN A 194 -10.27 -14.37 21.56
CA GLN A 194 -11.33 -13.35 21.55
C GLN A 194 -12.74 -13.90 21.83
N ALA A 195 -12.86 -15.19 22.04
CA ALA A 195 -14.11 -15.84 22.37
C ALA A 195 -14.08 -16.42 23.78
N SER A 196 -15.18 -16.35 24.48
CA SER A 196 -15.36 -16.92 25.82
C SER A 196 -16.56 -17.83 25.88
N LYS A 197 -16.43 -18.90 26.65
CA LYS A 197 -17.52 -19.71 27.19
C LYS A 197 -17.67 -19.36 28.67
N LEU A 198 -18.74 -18.68 29.04
CA LEU A 198 -19.08 -18.36 30.42
C LEU A 198 -19.99 -19.45 30.97
N VAL A 199 -19.61 -20.02 32.10
CA VAL A 199 -20.38 -21.04 32.79
C VAL A 199 -20.84 -20.45 34.11
N PHE A 200 -22.15 -20.28 34.27
CA PHE A 200 -22.81 -19.81 35.48
C PHE A 200 -23.32 -21.04 36.23
N THR A 201 -22.85 -21.26 37.44
CA THR A 201 -23.29 -22.40 38.28
C THR A 201 -24.25 -21.90 39.34
N CYS A 202 -25.46 -22.39 39.32
CA CYS A 202 -26.50 -22.09 40.32
C CYS A 202 -26.25 -22.83 41.64
N GLN A 203 -26.88 -22.39 42.75
CA GLN A 203 -26.87 -23.09 44.02
C GLN A 203 -27.43 -24.51 43.93
N CYS A 204 -28.42 -24.76 43.08
CA CYS A 204 -28.94 -26.09 42.80
C CYS A 204 -28.00 -26.97 41.96
N LYS A 205 -26.75 -26.50 41.73
CA LYS A 205 -25.69 -27.15 40.91
C LYS A 205 -25.96 -27.18 39.40
N ASP A 206 -27.10 -26.65 38.94
CA ASP A 206 -27.36 -26.51 37.52
C ASP A 206 -26.41 -25.47 36.87
N LYS A 207 -26.17 -25.64 35.58
CA LYS A 207 -25.18 -24.85 34.83
C LYS A 207 -25.79 -24.21 33.60
N SER A 208 -25.86 -22.91 33.61
CA SER A 208 -26.18 -22.11 32.41
C SER A 208 -24.91 -21.71 31.67
N VAL A 209 -24.91 -21.79 30.35
CA VAL A 209 -23.72 -21.55 29.51
C VAL A 209 -24.03 -20.50 28.48
N LEU A 210 -23.16 -19.49 28.41
CA LEU A 210 -23.19 -18.44 27.40
C LEU A 210 -21.90 -18.46 26.56
N PHE A 211 -22.04 -18.48 25.23
CA PHE A 211 -20.95 -18.35 24.31
C PHE A 211 -20.93 -16.94 23.71
N THR A 212 -19.78 -16.25 23.73
CA THR A 212 -19.65 -14.89 23.20
C THR A 212 -19.42 -14.86 21.69
N SER A 213 -19.24 -16.00 21.04
CA SER A 213 -19.11 -16.14 19.60
C SER A 213 -19.61 -17.50 19.14
N LYS A 214 -20.32 -17.53 18.02
CA LYS A 214 -20.66 -18.79 17.34
C LYS A 214 -19.40 -19.43 16.75
N LYS A 215 -19.49 -20.70 16.41
CA LYS A 215 -18.40 -21.45 15.78
C LYS A 215 -18.58 -21.47 14.26
N CYS A 216 -17.48 -21.36 13.52
CA CYS A 216 -17.37 -21.72 12.12
C CYS A 216 -16.47 -22.95 11.99
N GLY A 217 -17.08 -24.13 11.85
CA GLY A 217 -16.40 -25.40 11.98
C GLY A 217 -15.87 -25.63 13.41
N ARG A 218 -14.57 -25.91 13.54
CA ARG A 218 -13.92 -26.18 14.85
C ARG A 218 -13.43 -24.92 15.57
N VAL A 219 -13.59 -23.73 14.99
CA VAL A 219 -13.01 -22.48 15.49
C VAL A 219 -14.13 -21.48 15.77
N TYR A 220 -14.01 -20.67 16.81
CA TYR A 220 -14.90 -19.53 17.02
C TYR A 220 -14.74 -18.51 15.90
N GLU A 221 -15.84 -17.99 15.40
CA GLU A 221 -15.87 -17.06 14.27
C GLU A 221 -15.06 -15.78 14.55
N SER A 222 -15.21 -15.19 15.74
CA SER A 222 -14.42 -14.03 16.16
C SER A 222 -12.91 -14.26 16.02
N ASN A 223 -12.43 -15.47 16.36
CA ASN A 223 -11.02 -15.85 16.27
C ASN A 223 -10.53 -16.03 14.83
N ARG A 224 -11.42 -16.22 13.86
CA ARG A 224 -11.10 -16.29 12.44
C ARG A 224 -11.23 -14.93 11.75
N ARG A 225 -12.29 -14.17 12.07
CA ARG A 225 -12.50 -12.81 11.54
C ARG A 225 -11.40 -11.84 11.96
N PHE A 226 -10.97 -11.89 13.23
CA PHE A 226 -10.00 -10.94 13.74
C PHE A 226 -8.65 -10.97 13.00
N PRO A 227 -7.96 -12.12 12.81
CA PRO A 227 -6.77 -12.19 11.97
C PRO A 227 -7.01 -11.76 10.52
N LEU A 228 -8.14 -12.14 9.91
CA LEU A 228 -8.49 -11.73 8.55
C LEU A 228 -8.58 -10.19 8.43
N ALA A 229 -9.31 -9.55 9.35
CA ALA A 229 -9.41 -8.10 9.40
C ALA A 229 -8.05 -7.42 9.60
N MET A 230 -7.19 -7.97 10.46
CA MET A 230 -5.85 -7.43 10.65
C MET A 230 -4.96 -7.57 9.40
N PHE A 231 -5.07 -8.67 8.64
CA PHE A 231 -4.32 -8.85 7.40
C PHE A 231 -4.80 -7.90 6.30
N SER A 232 -6.10 -7.67 6.17
CA SER A 232 -6.68 -6.78 5.15
C SER A 232 -6.18 -5.33 5.28
N ILE A 233 -5.84 -4.88 6.50
CA ILE A 233 -5.25 -3.56 6.78
C ILE A 233 -3.72 -3.59 6.92
N GLY A 234 -3.06 -4.65 6.45
CA GLY A 234 -1.59 -4.79 6.47
C GLY A 234 -0.99 -4.95 7.87
N LYS A 235 -1.78 -5.32 8.89
CA LYS A 235 -1.28 -5.55 10.24
C LYS A 235 -1.18 -7.03 10.55
N HIS A 236 -0.24 -7.39 11.44
CA HIS A 236 0.05 -8.76 11.82
C HIS A 236 0.01 -8.91 13.34
N HIS A 237 0.46 -10.06 13.85
CA HIS A 237 0.38 -10.44 15.26
C HIS A 237 0.82 -9.32 16.24
N THR A 238 1.93 -8.62 15.97
CA THR A 238 2.38 -7.50 16.81
C THR A 238 1.45 -6.30 16.74
N GLY A 239 0.93 -5.97 15.54
CA GLY A 239 -0.09 -4.93 15.37
C GLY A 239 -1.40 -5.30 16.07
N ALA A 240 -1.82 -6.55 15.92
CA ALA A 240 -2.97 -7.11 16.62
C ALA A 240 -2.82 -7.02 18.14
N LYS A 241 -1.64 -7.38 18.70
CA LYS A 241 -1.37 -7.25 20.13
C LYS A 241 -1.48 -5.81 20.61
N ARG A 242 -0.96 -4.85 19.83
CA ARG A 242 -1.05 -3.42 20.18
C ARG A 242 -2.50 -2.90 20.12
N PHE A 243 -3.25 -3.29 19.07
CA PHE A 243 -4.66 -2.93 18.94
C PHE A 243 -5.48 -3.43 20.13
N LEU A 244 -5.41 -4.72 20.43
CA LEU A 244 -6.15 -5.34 21.54
C LEU A 244 -5.74 -4.77 22.90
N GLY A 245 -4.44 -4.48 23.10
CA GLY A 245 -3.96 -3.85 24.33
C GLY A 245 -4.53 -2.45 24.55
N ASN A 246 -4.62 -1.63 23.48
CA ASN A 246 -5.24 -0.29 23.56
C ASN A 246 -6.76 -0.37 23.82
N MET A 247 -7.41 -1.43 23.37
CA MET A 247 -8.84 -1.69 23.59
C MET A 247 -9.14 -2.39 24.92
N ASN A 248 -8.13 -2.62 25.77
CA ASN A 248 -8.25 -3.43 26.99
C ASN A 248 -8.87 -4.82 26.74
N MET A 249 -8.55 -5.41 25.59
CA MET A 249 -9.02 -6.73 25.19
C MET A 249 -7.96 -7.81 25.42
N PRO A 250 -8.37 -9.09 25.57
CA PRO A 250 -7.44 -10.21 25.67
C PRO A 250 -6.43 -10.26 24.52
N PRO A 251 -5.21 -10.77 24.75
CA PRO A 251 -4.18 -10.81 23.71
C PRO A 251 -4.62 -11.67 22.52
N PRO A 252 -4.01 -11.45 21.32
CA PRO A 252 -4.32 -12.23 20.14
C PRO A 252 -3.94 -13.72 20.34
N PRO A 253 -4.43 -14.63 19.49
CA PRO A 253 -4.04 -16.02 19.50
C PRO A 253 -2.54 -16.22 19.61
N HIS A 254 -2.09 -17.27 20.31
CA HIS A 254 -0.68 -17.63 20.35
C HIS A 254 -0.08 -17.70 18.95
N ARG A 255 1.21 -17.39 18.78
CA ARG A 255 1.87 -17.28 17.47
C ARG A 255 1.63 -18.49 16.57
N GLN A 256 1.58 -19.72 17.13
CA GLN A 256 1.32 -20.92 16.33
C GLN A 256 -0.14 -20.94 15.81
N SER A 257 -1.11 -20.63 16.66
CA SER A 257 -2.51 -20.52 16.25
C SER A 257 -2.72 -19.41 15.22
N TRP A 258 -2.06 -18.25 15.39
CA TRP A 258 -2.04 -17.17 14.43
C TRP A 258 -1.50 -17.61 13.05
N ARG A 259 -0.40 -18.39 13.03
CA ARG A 259 0.14 -18.98 11.79
C ARG A 259 -0.85 -19.92 11.13
N ASN A 260 -1.57 -20.72 11.90
CA ASN A 260 -2.58 -21.62 11.37
C ASN A 260 -3.77 -20.85 10.75
N HIS A 261 -4.25 -19.80 11.41
CA HIS A 261 -5.25 -18.88 10.82
C HIS A 261 -4.74 -18.25 9.54
N LYS A 262 -3.49 -17.76 9.55
CA LYS A 262 -2.85 -17.17 8.36
C LYS A 262 -2.85 -18.14 7.18
N LYS A 263 -2.44 -19.41 7.37
CA LYS A 263 -2.43 -20.42 6.30
C LYS A 263 -3.82 -20.66 5.69
N GLN A 264 -4.87 -20.66 6.52
CA GLN A 264 -6.25 -20.80 6.01
C GLN A 264 -6.68 -19.57 5.22
N ILE A 265 -6.36 -18.38 5.72
CA ILE A 265 -6.65 -17.12 5.04
C ILE A 265 -5.88 -17.02 3.71
N GLU A 266 -4.60 -17.38 3.68
CA GLU A 266 -3.79 -17.45 2.46
C GLU A 266 -4.42 -18.35 1.41
N LYS A 267 -4.85 -19.55 1.82
CA LYS A 267 -5.51 -20.50 0.91
C LYS A 267 -6.81 -19.92 0.34
N ALA A 268 -7.68 -19.39 1.19
CA ALA A 268 -8.96 -18.81 0.79
C ALA A 268 -8.77 -17.60 -0.13
N THR A 269 -7.89 -16.67 0.24
CA THR A 269 -7.63 -15.47 -0.56
C THR A 269 -7.03 -15.83 -1.92
N LYS A 270 -6.12 -16.80 -1.98
CA LYS A 270 -5.51 -17.27 -3.23
C LYS A 270 -6.54 -17.91 -4.17
N LEU A 271 -7.50 -18.67 -3.65
CA LEU A 271 -8.59 -19.23 -4.46
C LEU A 271 -9.43 -18.13 -5.09
N VAL A 272 -9.86 -17.15 -4.30
CA VAL A 272 -10.68 -16.03 -4.79
C VAL A 272 -9.89 -15.14 -5.75
N ALA A 273 -8.60 -14.87 -5.49
CA ALA A 273 -7.75 -14.12 -6.40
C ALA A 273 -7.54 -14.85 -7.73
N SER A 274 -7.35 -16.17 -7.70
CA SER A 274 -7.23 -16.99 -8.91
C SER A 274 -8.50 -16.95 -9.73
N ALA A 275 -9.67 -17.05 -9.10
CA ALA A 275 -10.97 -16.93 -9.78
C ALA A 275 -11.13 -15.52 -10.40
N SER A 276 -10.77 -14.48 -9.66
CA SER A 276 -10.80 -13.08 -10.15
C SER A 276 -9.90 -12.86 -11.37
N MET A 277 -8.71 -13.45 -11.38
CA MET A 277 -7.79 -13.38 -12.53
C MET A 277 -8.33 -14.17 -13.74
N GLN A 278 -8.98 -15.32 -13.51
CA GLN A 278 -9.62 -16.09 -14.58
C GLN A 278 -10.82 -15.34 -15.17
N GLU A 279 -11.66 -14.72 -14.33
CA GLU A 279 -12.76 -13.85 -14.77
C GLU A 279 -12.22 -12.72 -15.65
N ALA A 280 -11.14 -12.06 -15.23
CA ALA A 280 -10.49 -10.99 -16.00
C ALA A 280 -9.95 -11.50 -17.35
N ALA A 281 -9.37 -12.69 -17.40
CA ALA A 281 -8.90 -13.32 -18.64
C ALA A 281 -10.07 -13.68 -19.56
N GLN A 282 -11.18 -14.17 -19.00
CA GLN A 282 -12.37 -14.50 -19.77
C GLN A 282 -13.04 -13.28 -20.39
N GLU A 283 -13.06 -12.15 -19.68
CA GLU A 283 -13.54 -10.87 -20.21
C GLU A 283 -12.75 -10.44 -21.46
N MET A 284 -11.45 -10.72 -21.51
CA MET A 284 -10.64 -10.43 -22.71
C MET A 284 -11.05 -11.27 -23.92
N LYS A 285 -11.42 -12.55 -23.71
CA LYS A 285 -11.89 -13.44 -24.79
C LYS A 285 -13.25 -13.04 -25.35
N THR A 286 -14.13 -12.46 -24.54
CA THR A 286 -15.45 -11.99 -25.00
C THR A 286 -15.36 -10.67 -25.75
N THR A 287 -14.36 -9.85 -25.46
CA THR A 287 -14.13 -8.56 -26.13
C THR A 287 -13.40 -8.74 -27.46
N ASP A 288 -12.48 -9.71 -27.52
CA ASP A 288 -11.73 -10.07 -28.72
C ASP A 288 -11.77 -11.61 -28.88
N PRO A 289 -12.41 -12.15 -29.94
CA PRO A 289 -12.48 -13.59 -30.17
C PRO A 289 -11.10 -14.20 -30.45
N HIS A 290 -10.10 -13.39 -30.79
CA HIS A 290 -8.73 -13.85 -30.91
C HIS A 290 -8.13 -14.12 -29.56
N THR A 291 -7.30 -15.14 -29.43
CA THR A 291 -6.57 -15.48 -28.21
C THR A 291 -5.35 -14.60 -27.98
N ASP A 292 -5.03 -13.73 -28.93
CA ASP A 292 -3.87 -12.83 -28.95
C ASP A 292 -4.22 -11.48 -28.36
N ILE A 293 -3.65 -11.15 -27.21
CA ILE A 293 -3.99 -9.92 -26.50
C ILE A 293 -2.80 -9.03 -26.18
N GLN A 294 -3.09 -7.75 -26.04
CA GLN A 294 -2.16 -6.77 -25.50
C GLN A 294 -2.16 -6.83 -23.97
N VAL A 295 -0.96 -6.87 -23.38
CA VAL A 295 -0.80 -6.89 -21.93
C VAL A 295 0.21 -5.84 -21.47
N SER A 296 0.00 -5.32 -20.26
CA SER A 296 0.94 -4.45 -19.56
C SER A 296 1.64 -5.24 -18.47
N CYS A 297 2.96 -5.40 -18.59
CA CYS A 297 3.77 -6.14 -17.65
C CYS A 297 4.76 -5.19 -16.95
N ASP A 298 4.82 -5.26 -15.61
CA ASP A 298 5.71 -4.42 -14.81
C ASP A 298 6.14 -5.12 -13.52
N GLY A 299 7.37 -4.82 -13.09
CA GLY A 299 7.97 -5.35 -11.88
C GLY A 299 7.98 -4.35 -10.73
N THR A 300 7.80 -4.84 -9.52
CA THR A 300 7.93 -4.01 -8.32
C THR A 300 8.63 -4.74 -7.19
N TRP A 301 9.37 -4.01 -6.36
CA TRP A 301 10.20 -4.57 -5.30
C TRP A 301 9.82 -4.03 -3.93
N HIS A 302 9.91 -4.90 -2.93
CA HIS A 302 9.64 -4.56 -1.54
C HIS A 302 10.57 -3.46 -0.99
N ARG A 303 11.80 -3.36 -1.49
CA ARG A 303 12.75 -2.28 -1.17
C ARG A 303 13.31 -1.67 -2.44
N ARG A 304 13.65 -0.38 -2.39
CA ARG A 304 14.36 0.29 -3.48
C ARG A 304 15.81 -0.23 -3.58
N GLY A 305 16.35 -0.24 -4.78
CA GLY A 305 17.72 -0.66 -5.07
C GLY A 305 17.89 -2.18 -5.19
N PHE A 306 19.15 -2.60 -5.43
CA PHE A 306 19.50 -3.99 -5.78
C PHE A 306 19.41 -5.00 -4.62
N SER A 307 19.08 -4.56 -3.40
CA SER A 307 19.06 -5.38 -2.18
C SER A 307 17.69 -5.94 -1.80
N SER A 308 16.67 -5.80 -2.65
CA SER A 308 15.34 -6.33 -2.34
C SER A 308 15.35 -7.85 -2.26
N LYS A 309 14.73 -8.38 -1.20
CA LYS A 309 14.58 -9.83 -1.00
C LYS A 309 13.34 -10.40 -1.69
N ASN A 310 12.34 -9.56 -1.95
CA ASN A 310 11.09 -9.92 -2.62
C ASN A 310 10.87 -8.99 -3.81
N GLY A 311 10.45 -9.58 -4.92
CA GLY A 311 9.97 -8.90 -6.13
C GLY A 311 8.61 -9.47 -6.53
N ILE A 312 7.84 -8.68 -7.22
CA ILE A 312 6.53 -9.05 -7.76
C ILE A 312 6.53 -8.63 -9.22
N VAL A 313 6.08 -9.51 -10.09
CA VAL A 313 5.77 -9.20 -11.49
C VAL A 313 4.27 -9.25 -11.64
N THR A 314 3.71 -8.25 -12.27
CA THR A 314 2.27 -8.09 -12.46
C THR A 314 1.95 -7.95 -13.92
N LEU A 315 0.96 -8.67 -14.38
CA LEU A 315 0.49 -8.64 -15.75
C LEU A 315 -1.00 -8.24 -15.76
N LEU A 316 -1.27 -7.14 -16.42
CA LEU A 316 -2.60 -6.57 -16.55
C LEU A 316 -3.07 -6.58 -18.00
N SER A 317 -4.38 -6.79 -18.21
CA SER A 317 -5.00 -6.56 -19.51
C SER A 317 -4.89 -5.10 -19.92
N VAL A 318 -4.75 -4.83 -21.21
CA VAL A 318 -4.87 -3.48 -21.77
C VAL A 318 -6.21 -3.41 -22.49
N ASN A 319 -7.25 -3.04 -21.74
CA ASN A 319 -8.62 -2.91 -22.22
C ASN A 319 -9.18 -1.53 -21.84
N GLY A 320 -8.67 -0.50 -22.51
CA GLY A 320 -9.08 0.87 -22.25
C GLY A 320 -9.02 1.23 -20.76
N ARG A 321 -10.16 1.62 -20.17
CA ARG A 321 -10.28 1.97 -18.76
C ARG A 321 -10.58 0.77 -17.85
N ASN A 322 -10.90 -0.41 -18.42
CA ASN A 322 -11.23 -1.62 -17.64
C ASN A 322 -10.05 -2.59 -17.46
N SER A 323 -8.82 -2.10 -17.49
CA SER A 323 -7.64 -2.95 -17.29
C SER A 323 -7.66 -3.65 -15.93
N LYS A 324 -7.57 -4.99 -15.94
CA LYS A 324 -7.60 -5.85 -14.75
C LYS A 324 -6.32 -6.67 -14.65
N VAL A 325 -6.00 -7.12 -13.44
CA VAL A 325 -4.90 -8.06 -13.20
C VAL A 325 -5.30 -9.42 -13.75
N ILE A 326 -4.51 -9.95 -14.69
CA ILE A 326 -4.71 -11.30 -15.27
C ILE A 326 -3.79 -12.30 -14.57
N ASP A 327 -2.55 -11.92 -14.29
CA ASP A 327 -1.60 -12.83 -13.64
C ASP A 327 -0.57 -12.07 -12.79
N THR A 328 -0.02 -12.76 -11.79
CA THR A 328 1.02 -12.23 -10.92
C THR A 328 2.03 -13.30 -10.56
N GLU A 329 3.31 -12.93 -10.41
CA GLU A 329 4.37 -13.82 -9.93
C GLU A 329 5.14 -13.15 -8.79
N THR A 330 5.20 -13.84 -7.63
CA THR A 330 5.95 -13.36 -6.47
C THR A 330 7.26 -14.13 -6.35
N LEU A 331 8.37 -13.40 -6.40
CA LEU A 331 9.72 -13.97 -6.34
C LEU A 331 10.43 -13.55 -5.07
N ALA A 332 11.22 -14.50 -4.52
CA ALA A 332 12.05 -14.30 -3.34
C ALA A 332 13.41 -14.93 -3.52
N ASN A 333 14.48 -14.16 -3.28
CA ASN A 333 15.85 -14.67 -3.28
C ASN A 333 16.38 -14.94 -1.86
N HIS A 334 15.52 -14.89 -0.86
CA HIS A 334 15.88 -15.03 0.55
C HIS A 334 14.92 -15.98 1.27
N CYS A 335 15.50 -16.81 2.14
CA CYS A 335 14.77 -17.61 3.10
C CYS A 335 15.42 -17.42 4.48
N ASP A 336 14.63 -17.02 5.49
CA ASP A 336 15.14 -16.77 6.84
C ASP A 336 15.73 -18.05 7.48
N ALA A 337 15.16 -19.21 7.20
CA ALA A 337 15.69 -20.48 7.70
C ALA A 337 17.06 -20.79 7.08
N CYS A 338 17.20 -20.67 5.76
CA CYS A 338 18.48 -20.84 5.07
C CYS A 338 19.52 -19.81 5.54
N ALA A 339 19.12 -18.58 5.79
CA ALA A 339 20.03 -17.54 6.27
C ALA A 339 20.57 -17.82 7.67
N LYS A 340 19.78 -18.39 8.56
CA LYS A 340 20.20 -18.79 9.91
C LYS A 340 21.21 -19.92 9.89
N HIS A 341 21.14 -20.82 8.92
CA HIS A 341 22.07 -21.96 8.78
C HIS A 341 23.26 -21.67 7.85
N LYS A 342 23.36 -20.43 7.33
CA LYS A 342 24.40 -20.08 6.34
C LYS A 342 25.82 -20.31 6.82
N HIS A 343 26.10 -20.20 8.13
CA HIS A 343 27.41 -20.44 8.72
C HIS A 343 27.86 -21.90 8.66
N LYS A 344 26.92 -22.83 8.47
CA LYS A 344 27.15 -24.26 8.31
C LYS A 344 27.18 -24.72 6.85
N LYS A 345 27.16 -23.80 5.89
CA LYS A 345 27.17 -24.13 4.47
C LYS A 345 28.51 -24.78 4.11
N GLY A 346 28.45 -25.94 3.46
CA GLY A 346 29.59 -26.79 3.16
C GLY A 346 29.77 -27.98 4.11
N GLU A 347 29.05 -28.01 5.24
CA GLU A 347 28.97 -29.17 6.13
C GLU A 347 27.94 -30.18 5.58
N ALA A 348 28.22 -31.48 5.68
CA ALA A 348 27.32 -32.55 5.21
C ALA A 348 25.92 -32.45 5.87
N GLU A 349 25.87 -32.09 7.15
CA GLU A 349 24.63 -31.89 7.89
C GLU A 349 23.79 -30.75 7.30
N PHE A 350 24.42 -29.64 6.86
CA PHE A 350 23.72 -28.54 6.22
C PHE A 350 23.13 -28.99 4.88
N GLU A 351 23.87 -29.70 4.06
CA GLU A 351 23.39 -30.13 2.74
C GLU A 351 22.20 -31.10 2.89
N GLN A 352 22.25 -32.03 3.83
CA GLN A 352 21.15 -32.95 4.15
C GLN A 352 19.92 -32.16 4.68
N TRP A 353 20.13 -31.23 5.61
CA TRP A 353 19.07 -30.38 6.12
C TRP A 353 18.45 -29.51 5.00
N HIS A 354 19.29 -28.91 4.16
CA HIS A 354 18.85 -28.05 3.06
C HIS A 354 18.06 -28.84 2.02
N LYS A 355 18.50 -30.03 1.67
CA LYS A 355 17.79 -30.99 0.80
C LYS A 355 16.38 -31.28 1.37
N THR A 356 16.31 -31.65 2.64
CA THR A 356 15.04 -31.92 3.34
C THR A 356 14.16 -30.70 3.42
N HIS A 357 14.72 -29.51 3.72
CA HIS A 357 14.04 -28.24 3.80
C HIS A 357 13.41 -27.82 2.45
N THR A 358 14.12 -28.10 1.36
CA THR A 358 13.64 -27.82 -0.01
C THR A 358 12.59 -28.84 -0.45
N GLN A 359 12.84 -30.15 -0.23
CA GLN A 359 11.88 -31.21 -0.58
C GLN A 359 10.54 -31.07 0.14
N LYS A 360 10.56 -30.67 1.41
CA LYS A 360 9.34 -30.37 2.19
C LYS A 360 8.66 -29.05 1.81
N LYS A 361 9.15 -28.36 0.77
CA LYS A 361 8.65 -27.04 0.32
C LYS A 361 8.60 -26.00 1.45
N LEU A 362 9.53 -26.07 2.38
CA LEU A 362 9.67 -25.13 3.49
C LEU A 362 10.58 -23.95 3.14
N CYS A 363 11.38 -24.08 2.07
CA CYS A 363 12.24 -23.01 1.60
C CYS A 363 11.41 -21.92 0.93
N GLU A 364 11.51 -20.71 1.47
CA GLU A 364 10.81 -19.53 0.92
C GLU A 364 11.50 -18.95 -0.32
N LYS A 365 12.74 -19.40 -0.63
CA LYS A 365 13.51 -18.94 -1.79
C LYS A 365 13.03 -19.67 -3.05
N ASN A 366 12.49 -18.91 -4.00
CA ASN A 366 12.06 -19.41 -5.32
C ASN A 366 12.79 -18.72 -6.49
N HIS A 367 13.79 -17.85 -6.19
CA HIS A 367 14.62 -17.18 -7.18
C HIS A 367 16.09 -17.21 -6.75
N THR A 368 17.00 -17.55 -7.66
CA THR A 368 18.44 -17.68 -7.36
C THR A 368 19.25 -16.45 -7.75
N GLY A 369 18.70 -15.58 -8.56
CA GLY A 369 19.37 -14.39 -9.08
C GLY A 369 19.31 -13.16 -8.18
N SER A 370 19.77 -12.04 -8.72
CA SER A 370 19.69 -10.72 -8.10
C SER A 370 18.25 -10.19 -8.06
N ALA A 371 18.01 -9.11 -7.30
CA ALA A 371 16.71 -8.42 -7.32
C ALA A 371 16.32 -7.96 -8.73
N GLY A 372 17.30 -7.48 -9.53
CA GLY A 372 17.04 -7.02 -10.89
C GLY A 372 16.70 -8.14 -11.89
N SER A 373 17.07 -9.40 -11.61
CA SER A 373 16.73 -10.54 -12.46
C SER A 373 15.37 -11.17 -12.12
N MET A 374 14.72 -10.72 -11.05
CA MET A 374 13.39 -11.21 -10.66
C MET A 374 12.32 -10.87 -11.70
N GLU A 375 12.31 -9.63 -12.19
CA GLU A 375 11.32 -9.18 -13.16
C GLU A 375 11.41 -9.96 -14.48
N PRO A 376 12.57 -10.09 -15.15
CA PRO A 376 12.68 -10.93 -16.33
C PRO A 376 12.26 -12.39 -16.09
N ALA A 377 12.66 -12.98 -14.96
CA ALA A 377 12.32 -14.36 -14.63
C ALA A 377 10.83 -14.56 -14.39
N GLY A 378 10.21 -13.67 -13.63
CA GLY A 378 8.77 -13.72 -13.36
C GLY A 378 7.94 -13.47 -14.61
N THR A 379 8.36 -12.53 -15.47
CA THR A 379 7.71 -12.26 -16.75
C THR A 379 7.72 -13.52 -17.63
N GLU A 380 8.88 -14.17 -17.81
CA GLU A 380 8.97 -15.40 -18.57
C GLU A 380 8.04 -16.49 -17.99
N THR A 381 8.02 -16.66 -16.67
CA THR A 381 7.16 -17.64 -16.00
C THR A 381 5.67 -17.37 -16.28
N ILE A 382 5.24 -16.12 -16.24
CA ILE A 382 3.85 -15.72 -16.54
C ILE A 382 3.52 -16.01 -17.99
N PHE A 383 4.38 -15.65 -18.93
CA PHE A 383 4.15 -15.86 -20.35
C PHE A 383 4.07 -17.35 -20.72
N ARG A 384 5.00 -18.18 -20.21
CA ARG A 384 4.99 -19.65 -20.46
C ARG A 384 3.73 -20.34 -20.00
N ARG A 385 3.07 -19.86 -18.94
CA ARG A 385 1.83 -20.47 -18.42
C ARG A 385 0.54 -19.84 -18.97
N SER A 386 0.63 -18.83 -19.81
CA SER A 386 -0.52 -18.04 -20.26
C SER A 386 -1.58 -18.87 -20.99
N VAL A 387 -1.17 -19.72 -21.91
CA VAL A 387 -2.08 -20.60 -22.66
C VAL A 387 -2.70 -21.65 -21.74
N THR A 388 -1.89 -22.35 -20.95
CA THR A 388 -2.38 -23.42 -20.06
C THR A 388 -3.25 -22.91 -18.95
N LYS A 389 -2.96 -21.72 -18.41
CA LYS A 389 -3.69 -21.14 -17.28
C LYS A 389 -4.91 -20.33 -17.72
N HIS A 390 -4.80 -19.57 -18.81
CA HIS A 390 -5.80 -18.60 -19.24
C HIS A 390 -6.34 -18.83 -20.65
N GLY A 391 -5.70 -19.68 -21.47
CA GLY A 391 -6.01 -19.88 -22.86
C GLY A 391 -5.81 -18.61 -23.70
N LEU A 392 -4.81 -17.81 -23.35
CA LEU A 392 -4.47 -16.53 -24.00
C LEU A 392 -3.00 -16.51 -24.38
N ARG A 393 -2.67 -15.86 -25.51
CA ARG A 393 -1.31 -15.53 -25.90
C ARG A 393 -1.09 -14.02 -25.71
N TYR A 394 0.01 -13.65 -25.10
CA TYR A 394 0.37 -12.27 -24.82
C TYR A 394 1.31 -11.75 -25.92
N THR A 395 0.74 -11.38 -27.07
CA THR A 395 1.50 -11.07 -28.29
C THR A 395 1.95 -9.61 -28.38
N GLN A 396 1.32 -8.72 -27.62
CA GLN A 396 1.72 -7.32 -27.54
C GLN A 396 2.12 -6.95 -26.11
N TYR A 397 3.43 -6.73 -25.92
CA TYR A 397 4.03 -6.45 -24.62
C TYR A 397 4.20 -4.95 -24.39
N LEU A 398 3.36 -4.35 -23.54
CA LEU A 398 3.53 -2.97 -23.07
C LEU A 398 4.43 -2.93 -21.85
N GLY A 399 5.60 -2.28 -21.96
CA GLY A 399 6.59 -2.20 -20.91
C GLY A 399 7.43 -0.93 -20.95
N ASP A 400 8.44 -0.86 -20.06
CA ASP A 400 9.45 0.21 -20.10
C ASP A 400 10.46 -0.01 -21.23
N GLY A 401 11.07 1.09 -21.71
CA GLY A 401 11.93 1.13 -22.90
C GLY A 401 13.08 0.13 -22.89
N ASP A 402 13.74 -0.04 -21.76
CA ASP A 402 14.95 -0.85 -21.57
C ASP A 402 14.67 -2.23 -20.93
N SER A 403 13.49 -2.78 -21.18
CA SER A 403 13.01 -3.97 -20.49
C SER A 403 13.80 -5.23 -20.87
N LYS A 404 14.68 -5.65 -19.98
CA LYS A 404 15.32 -6.98 -20.00
C LYS A 404 14.26 -8.10 -19.97
N SER A 405 13.07 -7.81 -19.46
CA SER A 405 11.93 -8.71 -19.38
C SER A 405 11.38 -9.04 -20.75
N TYR A 406 11.20 -8.03 -21.62
CA TYR A 406 10.81 -8.27 -23.01
C TYR A 406 11.85 -9.11 -23.77
N SER A 407 13.13 -8.72 -23.68
CA SER A 407 14.21 -9.44 -24.37
C SER A 407 14.29 -10.90 -23.92
N ARG A 408 14.05 -11.17 -22.63
CA ARG A 408 14.06 -12.52 -22.10
C ARG A 408 12.89 -13.36 -22.63
N VAL A 409 11.71 -12.79 -22.74
CA VAL A 409 10.52 -13.49 -23.28
C VAL A 409 10.68 -13.73 -24.78
N LYS A 410 11.12 -12.71 -25.53
CA LYS A 410 11.31 -12.82 -26.99
C LYS A 410 12.35 -13.85 -27.36
N ASN A 411 13.46 -13.92 -26.63
CA ASN A 411 14.62 -14.80 -26.93
C ASN A 411 14.58 -16.09 -26.09
N ALA A 412 13.43 -16.43 -25.49
CA ALA A 412 13.29 -17.61 -24.66
C ALA A 412 13.49 -18.91 -25.49
N GLN A 413 14.21 -19.88 -24.91
CA GLN A 413 14.41 -21.20 -25.51
C GLN A 413 13.85 -22.28 -24.58
N PRO A 414 12.94 -23.16 -25.05
CA PRO A 414 12.23 -23.04 -26.34
C PRO A 414 11.36 -21.76 -26.40
N PRO A 415 10.92 -21.34 -27.58
CA PRO A 415 10.03 -20.17 -27.75
C PRO A 415 8.82 -20.26 -26.82
N VAL A 416 8.31 -19.08 -26.38
CA VAL A 416 7.13 -19.05 -25.50
C VAL A 416 5.87 -19.45 -26.25
N TYR A 417 5.75 -19.02 -27.50
CA TYR A 417 4.67 -19.38 -28.42
C TYR A 417 5.24 -19.86 -29.75
N ASP A 418 4.70 -20.94 -30.26
CA ASP A 418 5.07 -21.46 -31.56
C ASP A 418 4.53 -20.54 -32.68
N ASN A 419 5.40 -20.18 -33.62
CA ASN A 419 5.05 -19.40 -34.82
C ASN A 419 4.37 -18.04 -34.51
N THR A 420 4.60 -17.44 -33.33
CA THR A 420 3.99 -16.17 -32.95
C THR A 420 5.03 -15.23 -32.36
N ASP A 421 5.26 -14.10 -33.04
CA ASP A 421 6.15 -13.05 -32.53
C ASP A 421 5.48 -12.21 -31.43
N ILE A 422 6.29 -11.84 -30.44
CA ILE A 422 5.87 -10.91 -29.38
C ILE A 422 6.37 -9.52 -29.74
N THR A 423 5.44 -8.61 -29.98
CA THR A 423 5.72 -7.22 -30.34
C THR A 423 5.90 -6.36 -29.09
N LYS A 424 6.96 -5.52 -29.06
CA LYS A 424 7.16 -4.57 -27.98
C LYS A 424 6.42 -3.27 -28.21
N LEU A 425 5.68 -2.82 -27.22
CA LEU A 425 5.04 -1.51 -27.15
C LEU A 425 5.71 -0.66 -26.05
N GLU A 426 5.80 0.65 -26.29
CA GLU A 426 6.41 1.59 -25.36
C GLU A 426 5.35 2.28 -24.47
N CYS A 427 5.61 2.34 -23.18
CA CYS A 427 4.78 3.10 -22.27
C CYS A 427 4.90 4.61 -22.57
N CYS A 428 3.83 5.24 -23.07
CA CYS A 428 3.81 6.68 -23.40
C CYS A 428 4.18 7.56 -22.19
N GLY A 429 3.85 7.13 -20.96
CA GLY A 429 4.24 7.81 -19.73
C GLY A 429 5.76 7.80 -19.51
N HIS A 430 6.45 6.71 -19.86
CA HIS A 430 7.90 6.60 -19.74
C HIS A 430 8.61 7.40 -20.84
N VAL A 431 8.10 7.41 -22.06
CA VAL A 431 8.61 8.29 -23.14
C VAL A 431 8.51 9.76 -22.69
N GLN A 432 7.36 10.17 -22.15
CA GLN A 432 7.18 11.51 -21.59
C GLN A 432 8.18 11.80 -20.45
N LYS A 433 8.42 10.89 -19.51
CA LYS A 433 9.38 11.08 -18.40
C LYS A 433 10.83 11.13 -18.92
N ARG A 434 11.18 10.34 -19.95
CA ARG A 434 12.50 10.36 -20.59
C ARG A 434 12.82 11.74 -21.19
N MET A 435 11.85 12.38 -21.87
CA MET A 435 12.00 13.76 -22.38
C MET A 435 12.43 14.74 -21.28
N GLY A 436 11.73 14.76 -20.14
CA GLY A 436 12.08 15.62 -19.01
C GLY A 436 13.44 15.32 -18.41
N ARG A 437 13.85 14.04 -18.35
CA ARG A 437 15.16 13.60 -17.88
C ARG A 437 16.27 14.08 -18.81
N HIS A 438 16.12 13.91 -20.13
CA HIS A 438 17.11 14.35 -21.11
C HIS A 438 17.32 15.86 -21.04
N LEU A 439 16.26 16.66 -20.97
CA LEU A 439 16.33 18.10 -20.79
C LEU A 439 17.06 18.50 -19.49
N THR A 440 16.77 17.82 -18.39
CA THR A 440 17.43 18.06 -17.09
C THR A 440 18.92 17.72 -17.14
N ASN A 441 19.26 16.60 -17.78
CA ASN A 441 20.66 16.17 -17.98
C ASN A 441 21.40 17.18 -18.82
N LYS A 442 20.81 17.68 -19.92
CA LYS A 442 21.43 18.69 -20.79
C LYS A 442 21.71 20.02 -20.08
N VAL A 443 20.78 20.47 -19.22
CA VAL A 443 21.01 21.62 -18.34
C VAL A 443 22.21 21.39 -17.41
N SER A 444 22.34 20.18 -16.86
CA SER A 444 23.44 19.83 -15.94
C SER A 444 24.77 19.66 -16.64
N GLU A 445 24.78 19.13 -17.86
CA GLU A 445 25.94 18.97 -18.75
C GLU A 445 26.52 20.33 -19.10
N LEU A 446 25.71 21.20 -19.72
CA LEU A 446 26.16 22.52 -20.20
C LEU A 446 26.48 23.49 -19.06
N LYS A 447 26.03 23.27 -17.85
CA LYS A 447 26.45 24.01 -16.66
C LYS A 447 27.93 23.77 -16.34
N LYS A 448 28.43 22.55 -16.61
CA LYS A 448 29.82 22.14 -16.35
C LYS A 448 30.76 22.50 -17.52
N THR A 449 30.24 22.48 -18.73
CA THR A 449 31.02 22.69 -19.97
C THR A 449 30.42 23.89 -20.73
N PRO A 450 30.98 25.11 -20.58
CA PRO A 450 30.54 26.26 -21.36
C PRO A 450 30.71 26.00 -22.87
N PHE A 451 29.86 26.60 -23.69
CA PHE A 451 29.88 26.47 -25.15
C PHE A 451 29.76 27.83 -25.81
N VAL A 452 30.20 27.91 -27.06
CA VAL A 452 30.13 29.14 -27.84
C VAL A 452 28.87 29.17 -28.69
N HIS A 453 28.11 30.28 -28.63
CA HIS A 453 26.96 30.54 -29.49
C HIS A 453 27.06 31.97 -30.02
N ASN A 454 27.05 32.12 -31.34
CA ASN A 454 27.21 33.42 -32.01
C ASN A 454 28.42 34.23 -31.49
N GLY A 455 29.58 33.59 -31.36
CA GLY A 455 30.82 34.20 -30.89
C GLY A 455 30.86 34.53 -29.38
N LYS A 456 29.80 34.22 -28.60
CA LYS A 456 29.75 34.50 -27.17
C LYS A 456 29.82 33.19 -26.36
N THR A 457 30.64 33.17 -25.34
CA THR A 457 30.69 32.03 -24.39
C THR A 457 29.48 32.04 -23.48
N VAL A 458 28.63 30.99 -23.56
CA VAL A 458 27.44 30.80 -22.75
C VAL A 458 27.77 29.82 -21.63
N LYS A 459 27.51 30.21 -20.37
CA LYS A 459 27.70 29.38 -19.18
C LYS A 459 26.38 28.70 -18.78
N GLY A 460 25.94 27.70 -19.55
CA GLY A 460 24.77 26.91 -19.29
C GLY A 460 23.47 27.48 -19.89
N ILE A 461 22.47 26.60 -20.00
CA ILE A 461 21.16 26.91 -20.62
C ILE A 461 20.04 27.02 -19.58
N GLY A 462 20.33 26.85 -18.30
CA GLY A 462 19.35 26.91 -17.19
C GLY A 462 19.25 28.29 -16.52
N GLY A 463 18.37 28.43 -15.56
CA GLY A 463 18.24 29.65 -14.74
C GLY A 463 17.27 30.70 -15.28
N ARG A 464 17.45 31.98 -14.82
CA ARG A 464 16.59 33.10 -15.23
C ARG A 464 16.82 33.43 -16.70
N GLY A 465 15.76 33.45 -17.50
CA GLY A 465 15.81 33.66 -18.93
C GLY A 465 16.09 32.38 -19.75
N GLY A 466 16.51 31.26 -19.13
CA GLY A 466 16.79 30.01 -19.82
C GLY A 466 15.78 28.88 -19.46
N LEU A 467 16.22 27.64 -19.66
CA LEU A 467 15.41 26.42 -19.44
C LEU A 467 15.27 26.12 -17.94
N LYS A 468 14.20 26.62 -17.30
CA LYS A 468 13.86 26.38 -15.89
C LYS A 468 13.20 25.01 -15.71
N LYS A 469 13.23 24.44 -14.47
CA LYS A 469 12.54 23.19 -14.12
C LYS A 469 11.05 23.22 -14.50
N THR A 470 10.38 24.35 -14.33
CA THR A 470 8.96 24.52 -14.74
C THR A 470 8.77 24.47 -16.25
N ALA A 471 9.72 25.01 -17.06
CA ALA A 471 9.66 24.90 -18.51
C ALA A 471 9.90 23.45 -18.96
N ILE A 472 10.84 22.75 -18.34
CA ILE A 472 11.08 21.31 -18.58
C ILE A 472 9.81 20.50 -18.31
N LEU A 473 9.14 20.70 -17.17
CA LEU A 473 7.90 20.00 -16.84
C LEU A 473 6.75 20.29 -17.83
N LYS A 474 6.65 21.53 -18.30
CA LYS A 474 5.67 21.89 -19.34
C LYS A 474 5.98 21.21 -20.67
N ILE A 475 7.25 21.23 -21.13
CA ILE A 475 7.68 20.52 -22.35
C ILE A 475 7.41 19.02 -22.23
N GLN A 476 7.79 18.41 -21.11
CA GLN A 476 7.51 17.01 -20.79
C GLN A 476 6.01 16.71 -20.87
N GLY A 477 5.16 17.54 -20.25
CA GLY A 477 3.70 17.38 -20.29
C GLY A 477 3.13 17.50 -21.70
N HIS A 478 3.61 18.47 -22.50
CA HIS A 478 3.21 18.64 -23.89
C HIS A 478 3.64 17.47 -24.77
N CYS A 479 4.83 16.91 -24.56
CA CYS A 479 5.28 15.70 -25.28
C CYS A 479 4.35 14.52 -25.03
N GLY A 480 3.99 14.26 -23.77
CA GLY A 480 3.01 13.22 -23.46
C GLY A 480 1.62 13.49 -24.04
N ALA A 481 1.19 14.75 -24.11
CA ALA A 481 -0.07 15.14 -24.76
C ALA A 481 -0.02 14.94 -26.28
N ALA A 482 1.10 15.32 -26.92
CA ALA A 482 1.32 15.11 -28.35
C ALA A 482 1.16 13.64 -28.75
N ILE A 483 1.70 12.72 -27.96
CA ILE A 483 1.55 11.28 -28.20
C ILE A 483 0.09 10.83 -27.97
N ARG A 484 -0.51 11.16 -26.82
CA ARG A 484 -1.84 10.63 -26.46
C ARG A 484 -3.01 11.25 -27.23
N ASN A 485 -2.84 12.43 -27.80
CA ASN A 485 -3.90 13.07 -28.59
C ASN A 485 -3.87 12.70 -30.08
N ASN A 486 -2.85 11.95 -30.53
CA ASN A 486 -2.70 11.50 -31.91
C ASN A 486 -2.52 9.98 -32.00
N VAL A 487 -3.31 9.25 -31.17
CA VAL A 487 -3.32 7.78 -31.17
C VAL A 487 -3.70 7.25 -32.54
N GLY A 488 -2.95 6.28 -33.07
CA GLY A 488 -3.19 5.68 -34.38
C GLY A 488 -2.66 6.49 -35.59
N ASP A 489 -2.18 7.72 -35.38
CA ASP A 489 -1.71 8.60 -36.47
C ASP A 489 -0.23 9.00 -36.24
N LEU A 490 0.69 8.26 -36.87
CA LEU A 490 2.12 8.47 -36.75
C LEU A 490 2.57 9.85 -37.28
N PRO A 491 2.17 10.29 -38.50
CA PRO A 491 2.54 11.61 -39.01
C PRO A 491 2.06 12.76 -38.12
N ALA A 492 0.79 12.70 -37.65
CA ALA A 492 0.25 13.72 -36.73
C ALA A 492 0.99 13.71 -35.38
N MET A 493 1.32 12.53 -34.85
CA MET A 493 2.06 12.39 -33.60
C MET A 493 3.45 13.02 -33.72
N LYS A 494 4.19 12.75 -34.79
CA LYS A 494 5.52 13.31 -35.09
C LYS A 494 5.45 14.82 -35.24
N LYS A 495 4.50 15.33 -36.05
CA LYS A 495 4.24 16.77 -36.23
C LYS A 495 3.94 17.44 -34.90
N ALA A 496 3.12 16.83 -34.04
CA ALA A 496 2.77 17.39 -32.74
C ALA A 496 3.98 17.45 -31.78
N VAL A 497 4.90 16.50 -31.83
CA VAL A 497 6.15 16.53 -31.03
C VAL A 497 7.04 17.69 -31.50
N TRP A 498 7.25 17.86 -32.81
CA TRP A 498 8.04 18.98 -33.34
C TRP A 498 7.40 20.34 -33.12
N ALA A 499 6.07 20.44 -33.19
CA ALA A 499 5.34 21.68 -32.89
C ALA A 499 5.62 22.21 -31.46
N ILE A 500 6.01 21.35 -30.50
CA ILE A 500 6.43 21.81 -29.17
C ILE A 500 7.74 22.57 -29.23
N TRP A 501 8.71 22.07 -30.02
CA TRP A 501 9.99 22.74 -30.21
C TRP A 501 9.80 24.08 -30.93
N GLU A 502 9.07 24.11 -32.05
CA GLU A 502 8.74 25.31 -32.83
C GLU A 502 8.01 26.35 -31.96
N HIS A 503 7.01 25.94 -31.20
CA HIS A 503 6.30 26.81 -30.25
C HIS A 503 7.24 27.46 -29.23
N ARG A 504 8.26 26.73 -28.75
CA ARG A 504 9.26 27.27 -27.83
C ARG A 504 10.31 28.14 -28.51
N ASN A 505 10.48 27.95 -29.79
CA ASN A 505 11.36 28.77 -30.65
C ASN A 505 10.68 30.06 -31.18
N GLY A 506 9.42 30.32 -30.79
CA GLY A 506 8.66 31.48 -31.22
C GLY A 506 7.82 31.26 -32.50
N GLN A 507 8.00 30.13 -33.19
CA GLN A 507 7.22 29.75 -34.38
C GLN A 507 5.85 29.19 -34.00
N ARG A 508 4.80 29.56 -34.75
CA ARG A 508 3.40 29.18 -34.40
C ARG A 508 2.68 28.43 -35.53
N ASP A 509 3.29 28.24 -36.66
CA ASP A 509 2.66 27.71 -37.88
C ASP A 509 2.16 26.26 -37.65
N SER A 510 2.95 25.44 -37.03
CA SER A 510 2.60 24.04 -36.68
C SER A 510 1.72 23.90 -35.42
N CYS A 511 1.39 25.02 -34.74
CA CYS A 511 0.57 24.96 -33.57
C CYS A 511 -0.92 24.63 -33.89
N GLY A 512 -1.51 23.72 -33.14
CA GLY A 512 -2.95 23.42 -33.18
C GLY A 512 -3.81 24.39 -32.35
N THR A 513 -5.10 24.05 -32.18
CA THR A 513 -6.08 24.80 -31.39
C THR A 513 -5.73 24.94 -29.90
N TRP A 514 -4.79 24.13 -29.42
CA TRP A 514 -4.27 24.22 -28.05
C TRP A 514 -3.40 25.45 -27.79
N CYS A 515 -2.90 26.12 -28.83
CA CYS A 515 -2.02 27.26 -28.70
C CYS A 515 -2.81 28.54 -28.34
N PRO A 516 -2.45 29.23 -27.24
CA PRO A 516 -3.14 30.47 -26.85
C PRO A 516 -3.07 31.56 -27.93
N SER A 517 -1.99 31.63 -28.69
CA SER A 517 -1.81 32.63 -29.75
C SER A 517 -2.71 32.43 -30.98
N LYS A 518 -3.32 31.24 -31.14
CA LYS A 518 -4.29 30.94 -32.21
C LYS A 518 -5.75 31.06 -31.74
N LYS A 519 -5.99 31.48 -30.50
CA LYS A 519 -7.32 31.81 -30.00
C LYS A 519 -7.69 33.23 -30.42
N ALA A 520 -8.98 33.52 -30.49
CA ALA A 520 -9.51 34.80 -30.95
C ALA A 520 -8.96 36.02 -30.16
N ASP A 521 -8.56 35.84 -28.90
CA ASP A 521 -8.03 36.90 -28.03
C ASP A 521 -6.52 37.19 -28.23
N GLY A 522 -5.86 36.59 -29.20
CA GLY A 522 -4.51 36.88 -29.67
C GLY A 522 -3.45 37.05 -28.57
N GLY A 523 -3.04 35.95 -27.90
CA GLY A 523 -1.94 36.02 -26.93
C GLY A 523 -0.57 36.28 -27.56
N ASP A 524 0.32 36.99 -26.83
CA ASP A 524 1.69 37.25 -27.24
C ASP A 524 2.41 35.94 -27.66
N PRO A 525 2.82 35.83 -28.94
CA PRO A 525 3.51 34.65 -29.46
C PRO A 525 4.86 34.38 -28.77
N ASN A 526 5.50 35.41 -28.22
CA ASN A 526 6.83 35.30 -27.59
C ASN A 526 6.77 35.04 -26.09
N LYS A 527 5.62 35.11 -25.45
CA LYS A 527 5.45 34.97 -23.98
C LYS A 527 6.13 33.75 -23.37
N ASN A 528 6.25 32.65 -24.11
CA ASN A 528 6.86 31.40 -23.65
C ASN A 528 8.05 30.95 -24.54
N ALA A 529 8.53 31.80 -25.42
CA ALA A 529 9.69 31.49 -26.22
C ALA A 529 10.95 31.40 -25.34
N LEU A 530 11.85 30.49 -25.72
CA LEU A 530 13.15 30.33 -25.09
C LEU A 530 14.22 30.99 -25.97
N PRO A 531 15.35 31.45 -25.40
CA PRO A 531 16.43 32.03 -26.17
C PRO A 531 16.95 31.09 -27.28
N PRO A 532 17.37 31.62 -28.45
CA PRO A 532 17.83 30.81 -29.58
C PRO A 532 18.93 29.80 -29.21
N TYR A 533 19.92 30.20 -28.39
CA TYR A 533 20.97 29.30 -27.92
C TYR A 533 20.46 28.12 -27.07
N VAL A 534 19.36 28.33 -26.33
CA VAL A 534 18.72 27.24 -25.56
C VAL A 534 18.04 26.29 -26.54
N MET A 535 17.30 26.84 -27.52
CA MET A 535 16.54 26.04 -28.49
C MET A 535 17.44 25.21 -29.38
N GLU A 536 18.59 25.75 -29.80
CA GLU A 536 19.61 25.02 -30.54
C GLU A 536 20.20 23.87 -29.70
N ALA A 537 20.58 24.15 -28.45
CA ALA A 537 21.16 23.15 -27.55
C ALA A 537 20.24 21.99 -27.24
N ILE A 538 18.91 22.20 -27.22
CA ILE A 538 17.90 21.14 -26.90
C ILE A 538 17.28 20.49 -28.15
N LYS A 539 17.51 21.02 -29.36
CA LYS A 539 16.96 20.48 -30.62
C LYS A 539 17.23 18.97 -30.79
N PRO A 540 18.45 18.45 -30.55
CA PRO A 540 18.73 17.02 -30.68
C PRO A 540 17.92 16.14 -29.71
N ILE A 541 17.47 16.70 -28.57
CA ILE A 541 16.68 15.96 -27.62
C ILE A 541 15.26 15.67 -28.16
N PHE A 542 14.73 16.53 -29.05
CA PHE A 542 13.43 16.31 -29.68
C PHE A 542 13.46 15.26 -30.79
N SER A 543 14.62 15.00 -31.40
CA SER A 543 14.75 13.95 -32.42
C SER A 543 14.42 12.57 -31.87
N THR A 544 14.83 12.27 -30.64
CA THR A 544 14.56 10.97 -30.01
C THR A 544 13.06 10.65 -29.82
N PRO A 545 12.23 11.51 -29.19
CA PRO A 545 10.80 11.27 -29.07
C PRO A 545 10.02 11.50 -30.37
N ALA A 546 10.63 12.05 -31.42
CA ALA A 546 10.08 12.21 -32.76
C ALA A 546 10.56 11.14 -33.75
N ASP A 547 11.31 10.15 -33.25
CA ASP A 547 11.75 8.99 -34.06
C ASP A 547 10.57 8.09 -34.39
N ASP A 548 10.46 7.73 -35.69
CA ASP A 548 9.35 6.95 -36.20
C ASP A 548 9.26 5.58 -35.51
N SER A 549 10.39 4.89 -35.32
CA SER A 549 10.44 3.58 -34.71
C SER A 549 10.02 3.59 -33.24
N LEU A 550 10.21 4.71 -32.54
CA LEU A 550 9.73 4.92 -31.19
C LEU A 550 8.24 5.26 -31.15
N LEU A 551 7.80 6.17 -32.06
CA LEU A 551 6.40 6.61 -32.09
C LEU A 551 5.46 5.51 -32.57
N GLU A 552 5.87 4.65 -33.50
CA GLU A 552 5.12 3.44 -33.91
C GLU A 552 4.78 2.57 -32.71
N LYS A 553 5.74 2.37 -31.77
CA LYS A 553 5.51 1.63 -30.53
C LYS A 553 4.64 2.38 -29.52
N CYS A 554 4.29 3.65 -29.79
CA CYS A 554 3.42 4.49 -28.97
C CYS A 554 2.03 4.71 -29.56
N LEU A 555 1.75 4.23 -30.79
CA LEU A 555 0.49 4.45 -31.51
C LEU A 555 -0.77 4.02 -30.71
N HIS A 556 -0.61 3.05 -29.83
CA HIS A 556 -1.67 2.60 -28.92
C HIS A 556 -2.04 3.59 -27.80
N GLY A 557 -1.22 4.62 -27.52
CA GLY A 557 -1.46 5.63 -26.47
C GLY A 557 -1.41 5.13 -25.01
N GLY A 558 -1.13 3.84 -24.80
CA GLY A 558 -1.21 3.17 -23.49
C GLY A 558 -0.09 3.56 -22.51
N THR A 559 -0.35 3.32 -21.22
CA THR A 559 0.60 3.59 -20.12
C THR A 559 0.58 2.45 -19.10
N GLN A 560 1.66 2.33 -18.30
CA GLN A 560 1.75 1.41 -17.16
C GLN A 560 1.17 1.99 -15.85
N ASN A 561 0.45 3.12 -15.91
CA ASN A 561 -0.11 3.75 -14.71
C ASN A 561 -1.01 2.80 -13.90
N THR A 562 -1.70 1.88 -14.57
CA THR A 562 -2.56 0.87 -13.93
C THR A 562 -1.74 -0.12 -13.11
N ASN A 563 -0.56 -0.55 -13.60
CA ASN A 563 0.39 -1.36 -12.84
C ASN A 563 0.92 -0.59 -11.63
N GLU A 564 1.33 0.67 -11.81
CA GLU A 564 1.83 1.52 -10.73
C GLU A 564 0.76 1.69 -9.63
N SER A 565 -0.51 1.90 -10.02
CA SER A 565 -1.64 1.98 -9.09
C SER A 565 -1.85 0.67 -8.31
N PHE A 566 -1.81 -0.47 -8.99
CA PHE A 566 -1.91 -1.78 -8.36
C PHE A 566 -0.73 -2.04 -7.40
N HIS A 567 0.50 -1.69 -7.79
CA HIS A 567 1.69 -1.79 -6.95
C HIS A 567 1.57 -0.96 -5.68
N HIS A 568 1.01 0.24 -5.77
CA HIS A 568 0.78 1.10 -4.60
C HIS A 568 -0.11 0.41 -3.57
N LEU A 569 -1.23 -0.16 -3.99
CA LEU A 569 -2.16 -0.89 -3.11
C LEU A 569 -1.53 -2.13 -2.45
N ILE A 570 -0.65 -2.85 -3.16
CA ILE A 570 0.11 -3.96 -2.57
C ILE A 570 1.00 -3.45 -1.44
N TRP A 571 1.72 -2.34 -1.66
CA TRP A 571 2.68 -1.82 -0.67
C TRP A 571 2.02 -1.05 0.47
N GLU A 572 0.74 -0.68 0.39
CA GLU A 572 -0.06 -0.26 1.55
C GLU A 572 -0.27 -1.43 2.52
N ARG A 573 -0.51 -2.65 2.01
CA ARG A 573 -0.66 -3.87 2.82
C ARG A 573 0.66 -4.43 3.34
N CYS A 574 1.74 -4.22 2.60
CA CYS A 574 3.10 -4.62 2.96
C CYS A 574 4.07 -3.43 2.90
N PRO A 575 4.03 -2.49 3.87
CA PRO A 575 4.84 -1.26 3.80
C PRO A 575 6.33 -1.53 3.58
N LYS A 576 6.93 -0.82 2.62
CA LYS A 576 8.36 -0.95 2.26
C LYS A 576 9.33 -0.64 3.39
N THR A 577 8.86 0.00 4.47
CA THR A 577 9.63 0.31 5.68
C THR A 577 9.88 -0.89 6.59
N THR A 578 9.06 -1.95 6.47
CA THR A 578 9.14 -3.13 7.33
C THR A 578 9.37 -4.37 6.49
N PHE A 579 10.38 -5.18 6.82
CA PHE A 579 10.61 -6.44 6.11
C PHE A 579 9.44 -7.40 6.30
N CYS A 580 9.02 -8.01 5.19
CA CYS A 580 7.99 -9.04 5.12
C CYS A 580 8.55 -10.28 4.43
N GLY A 581 8.25 -11.47 4.97
CA GLY A 581 8.54 -12.73 4.27
C GLY A 581 7.66 -12.91 3.01
N PRO A 582 8.06 -13.76 2.08
CA PRO A 582 7.38 -13.95 0.78
C PRO A 582 5.90 -14.29 0.91
N SER A 583 5.55 -15.21 1.78
CA SER A 583 4.16 -15.61 2.03
C SER A 583 3.25 -14.44 2.47
N ARG A 584 3.82 -13.43 3.14
CA ARG A 584 3.07 -12.21 3.49
C ARG A 584 2.89 -11.31 2.27
N VAL A 585 3.90 -11.23 1.43
CA VAL A 585 3.84 -10.47 0.17
C VAL A 585 2.82 -11.11 -0.77
N GLU A 586 2.84 -12.43 -0.91
CA GLU A 586 1.87 -13.19 -1.71
C GLU A 586 0.42 -12.93 -1.25
N LEU A 587 0.15 -13.04 0.06
CA LEU A 587 -1.17 -12.72 0.61
C LEU A 587 -1.61 -11.28 0.30
N ALA A 588 -0.69 -10.31 0.35
CA ALA A 588 -1.00 -8.92 0.01
C ALA A 588 -1.29 -8.74 -1.48
N VAL A 589 -0.58 -9.46 -2.35
CA VAL A 589 -0.83 -9.48 -3.80
C VAL A 589 -2.20 -10.07 -4.10
N ASP A 590 -2.51 -11.24 -3.54
CA ASP A 590 -3.78 -11.93 -3.75
C ASP A 590 -4.96 -11.08 -3.26
N ASP A 591 -4.89 -10.53 -2.04
CA ASP A 591 -5.93 -9.67 -1.48
C ASP A 591 -6.11 -8.37 -2.29
N THR A 592 -5.00 -7.79 -2.76
CA THR A 592 -5.06 -6.60 -3.62
C THR A 592 -5.67 -6.94 -4.97
N THR A 593 -5.37 -8.10 -5.55
CA THR A 593 -5.94 -8.55 -6.84
C THR A 593 -7.46 -8.65 -6.76
N VAL A 594 -7.99 -9.25 -5.71
CA VAL A 594 -9.45 -9.36 -5.48
C VAL A 594 -10.10 -7.99 -5.45
N VAL A 595 -9.54 -7.07 -4.65
CA VAL A 595 -10.12 -5.73 -4.48
C VAL A 595 -9.91 -4.87 -5.73
N PHE A 596 -8.76 -4.98 -6.38
CA PHE A 596 -8.45 -4.19 -7.58
C PHE A 596 -9.36 -4.54 -8.76
N ASN A 597 -9.58 -5.83 -9.02
CA ASN A 597 -10.39 -6.31 -10.13
C ASN A 597 -11.90 -6.18 -9.88
N ASN A 598 -12.36 -6.56 -8.68
CA ASN A 598 -13.77 -6.79 -8.38
C ASN A 598 -14.32 -5.94 -7.23
N GLY A 599 -13.49 -5.12 -6.55
CA GLY A 599 -13.91 -4.27 -5.42
C GLY A 599 -13.86 -4.96 -4.06
N GLU A 600 -14.16 -4.18 -3.02
CA GLU A 600 -14.16 -4.65 -1.63
C GLU A 600 -15.28 -5.68 -1.38
N LEU A 601 -16.41 -5.53 -2.06
CA LEU A 601 -17.55 -6.46 -1.93
C LEU A 601 -17.16 -7.91 -2.27
N ARG A 602 -16.21 -8.14 -3.18
CA ARG A 602 -15.69 -9.47 -3.52
C ARG A 602 -15.01 -10.19 -2.34
N ARG A 603 -14.61 -9.48 -1.29
CA ARG A 603 -14.09 -10.09 -0.05
C ARG A 603 -15.09 -11.03 0.63
N LEU A 604 -16.39 -10.87 0.37
CA LEU A 604 -17.40 -11.79 0.88
C LEU A 604 -17.17 -13.22 0.38
N SER A 605 -16.61 -13.40 -0.81
CA SER A 605 -16.20 -14.73 -1.29
C SER A 605 -15.04 -15.33 -0.46
N ILE A 606 -14.12 -14.50 0.05
CA ILE A 606 -13.08 -14.98 1.01
C ILE A 606 -13.74 -15.43 2.32
N PHE A 607 -14.80 -14.75 2.77
CA PHE A 607 -15.55 -15.17 3.97
C PHE A 607 -16.19 -16.53 3.75
N GLN A 608 -16.82 -16.77 2.59
CA GLN A 608 -17.42 -18.06 2.22
C GLN A 608 -16.37 -19.18 2.25
N GLU A 609 -15.20 -19.00 1.64
CA GLU A 609 -14.08 -19.96 1.67
C GLU A 609 -13.57 -20.26 3.11
N LEU A 610 -13.75 -19.34 4.02
CA LEU A 610 -13.41 -19.49 5.42
C LEU A 610 -14.59 -20.03 6.28
N ASN A 611 -15.73 -20.34 5.70
CA ASN A 611 -16.98 -20.65 6.40
C ASN A 611 -17.35 -19.55 7.42
N ILE A 612 -17.17 -18.30 7.03
CA ILE A 612 -17.58 -17.11 7.79
C ILE A 612 -18.83 -16.56 7.12
N GLU A 613 -19.89 -16.34 7.88
CA GLU A 613 -21.08 -15.67 7.38
C GLU A 613 -20.78 -14.22 7.03
N ALA A 614 -21.21 -13.72 5.87
CA ALA A 614 -20.94 -12.36 5.42
C ALA A 614 -21.38 -11.32 6.47
N GLY A 615 -22.64 -11.34 6.84
CA GLY A 615 -23.25 -10.42 7.79
C GLY A 615 -23.51 -9.02 7.21
N VAL A 616 -24.55 -8.39 7.74
CA VAL A 616 -25.07 -7.09 7.29
C VAL A 616 -23.98 -6.01 7.26
N TYR A 617 -23.26 -5.82 8.36
CA TYR A 617 -22.27 -4.76 8.49
C TYR A 617 -21.06 -4.92 7.57
N ALA A 618 -20.67 -6.15 7.24
CA ALA A 618 -19.61 -6.38 6.26
C ALA A 618 -20.07 -5.98 4.86
N THR A 619 -21.28 -6.37 4.50
CA THR A 619 -21.90 -6.02 3.20
C THR A 619 -22.06 -4.51 3.05
N GLN A 620 -22.65 -3.82 4.04
CA GLN A 620 -22.79 -2.37 4.04
C GLN A 620 -21.45 -1.65 3.91
N CYS A 621 -20.47 -2.06 4.73
CA CYS A 621 -19.13 -1.44 4.71
C CYS A 621 -18.44 -1.60 3.35
N PHE A 622 -18.45 -2.80 2.77
CA PHE A 622 -17.78 -3.05 1.51
C PHE A 622 -18.46 -2.37 0.34
N THR A 623 -19.79 -2.33 0.32
CA THR A 623 -20.56 -1.55 -0.69
C THR A 623 -20.25 -0.05 -0.57
N ALA A 624 -20.21 0.49 0.64
CA ALA A 624 -19.88 1.89 0.86
C ALA A 624 -18.44 2.24 0.43
N LEU A 625 -17.47 1.33 0.67
CA LEU A 625 -16.09 1.50 0.22
C LEU A 625 -15.97 1.49 -1.31
N ASP A 626 -16.70 0.60 -1.99
CA ASP A 626 -16.73 0.56 -3.45
C ASP A 626 -17.39 1.81 -4.04
N SER A 627 -18.49 2.29 -3.47
CA SER A 627 -19.15 3.54 -3.86
C SER A 627 -18.22 4.75 -3.65
N ALA A 628 -17.53 4.81 -2.51
CA ALA A 628 -16.56 5.86 -2.24
C ALA A 628 -15.36 5.82 -3.19
N ARG A 629 -14.92 4.63 -3.63
CA ARG A 629 -13.86 4.46 -4.63
C ARG A 629 -14.28 5.04 -5.99
N ILE A 630 -15.51 4.75 -6.44
CA ILE A 630 -16.05 5.28 -7.69
C ILE A 630 -16.18 6.80 -7.61
N SER A 631 -16.81 7.34 -6.56
CA SER A 631 -16.98 8.78 -6.36
C SER A 631 -15.65 9.53 -6.34
N ARG A 632 -14.63 8.96 -5.69
CA ARG A 632 -13.27 9.52 -5.70
C ARG A 632 -12.66 9.53 -7.09
N ALA A 633 -12.82 8.44 -7.87
CA ALA A 633 -12.32 8.37 -9.25
C ALA A 633 -13.00 9.43 -10.13
N CYS A 634 -14.32 9.60 -10.03
CA CYS A 634 -15.06 10.65 -10.73
C CYS A 634 -14.54 12.05 -10.38
N ALA A 635 -14.41 12.36 -9.09
CA ALA A 635 -13.90 13.66 -8.63
C ALA A 635 -12.48 13.94 -9.13
N LEU A 636 -11.59 12.93 -9.11
CA LEU A 636 -10.22 13.04 -9.61
C LEU A 636 -10.15 13.12 -11.15
N GLY A 637 -11.13 12.59 -11.87
CA GLY A 637 -11.22 12.63 -13.33
C GLY A 637 -11.58 14.01 -13.89
N THR A 638 -12.11 14.94 -13.08
CA THR A 638 -12.56 16.27 -13.53
C THR A 638 -11.40 17.12 -14.07
N GLN A 639 -11.69 17.96 -15.06
CA GLN A 639 -10.70 18.89 -15.63
C GLN A 639 -10.12 19.82 -14.57
N GLN A 640 -10.93 20.27 -13.62
CA GLN A 640 -10.49 21.12 -12.52
C GLN A 640 -9.46 20.38 -11.62
N ALA A 641 -9.74 19.13 -11.24
CA ALA A 641 -8.81 18.33 -10.43
C ALA A 641 -7.50 18.02 -11.19
N LYS A 642 -7.58 17.73 -12.50
CA LYS A 642 -6.40 17.55 -13.36
C LYS A 642 -5.55 18.83 -13.39
N ARG A 643 -6.17 20.01 -13.59
CA ARG A 643 -5.49 21.30 -13.58
C ARG A 643 -4.85 21.61 -12.23
N GLN A 644 -5.53 21.37 -11.12
CA GLN A 644 -4.98 21.56 -9.77
C GLN A 644 -3.74 20.68 -9.51
N ARG A 645 -3.76 19.40 -9.94
CA ARG A 645 -2.59 18.53 -9.83
C ARG A 645 -1.40 19.05 -10.63
N GLN A 646 -1.63 19.53 -11.86
CA GLN A 646 -0.57 20.14 -12.68
C GLN A 646 0.01 21.38 -11.99
N LEU A 647 -0.82 22.26 -11.44
CA LEU A 647 -0.36 23.44 -10.71
C LEU A 647 0.47 23.06 -9.49
N ARG A 648 0.01 22.13 -8.65
CA ARG A 648 0.79 21.63 -7.49
C ARG A 648 2.14 21.06 -7.89
N THR A 649 2.21 20.35 -9.02
CA THR A 649 3.49 19.81 -9.53
C THR A 649 4.43 20.95 -9.93
N LEU A 650 3.92 22.00 -10.57
CA LEU A 650 4.70 23.17 -10.92
C LEU A 650 5.18 23.97 -9.70
N ASP A 651 4.31 24.14 -8.71
CA ASP A 651 4.63 24.85 -7.45
C ASP A 651 5.71 24.10 -6.66
N ASN A 652 5.59 22.77 -6.53
CA ASN A 652 6.62 21.95 -5.91
C ASN A 652 7.98 22.06 -6.63
N ALA A 653 7.97 22.15 -7.96
CA ALA A 653 9.18 22.36 -8.74
C ALA A 653 9.79 23.74 -8.52
N VAL A 654 8.98 24.79 -8.33
CA VAL A 654 9.45 26.14 -7.97
C VAL A 654 10.06 26.15 -6.58
N LEU A 655 9.43 25.47 -5.62
CA LEU A 655 9.87 25.40 -4.23
C LEU A 655 11.05 24.44 -4.01
N GLY A 656 11.57 23.79 -5.06
CA GLY A 656 12.65 22.81 -4.96
C GLY A 656 12.29 21.55 -4.16
N ARG A 657 10.98 21.31 -3.93
CA ARG A 657 10.49 20.09 -3.30
C ARG A 657 10.49 19.00 -4.35
N ASP A 658 11.32 17.97 -4.18
CA ASP A 658 11.34 16.84 -5.10
C ASP A 658 10.02 16.07 -5.02
N THR A 659 9.36 15.98 -6.17
CA THR A 659 8.06 15.30 -6.32
C THR A 659 8.20 13.79 -6.53
N GLU A 660 9.34 13.19 -6.19
CA GLU A 660 9.61 11.78 -6.47
C GLU A 660 8.71 10.78 -5.71
N GLU A 661 7.82 11.22 -4.79
CA GLU A 661 7.12 10.30 -3.90
C GLU A 661 5.58 10.34 -3.89
N PHE A 662 4.92 11.17 -4.69
CA PHE A 662 3.45 11.18 -4.71
C PHE A 662 2.88 10.64 -6.02
N TYR A 663 3.02 9.33 -6.25
CA TYR A 663 2.06 8.59 -7.06
C TYR A 663 0.78 8.38 -6.22
N LEU A 664 -0.15 9.32 -6.32
CA LEU A 664 -1.51 9.09 -5.90
C LEU A 664 -2.16 8.18 -6.95
N SER A 665 -2.51 6.97 -6.54
CA SER A 665 -3.34 6.03 -7.31
C SER A 665 -4.56 6.78 -7.86
N GLY A 666 -4.78 6.74 -9.16
CA GLY A 666 -5.88 7.44 -9.83
C GLY A 666 -5.57 8.89 -10.29
N ALA A 667 -4.34 9.38 -10.18
CA ALA A 667 -3.99 10.74 -10.60
C ALA A 667 -3.82 10.93 -12.12
N HIS A 668 -3.91 9.85 -12.90
CA HIS A 668 -3.69 9.83 -14.35
C HIS A 668 -4.79 9.11 -15.14
N GLU A 669 -6.01 9.07 -14.63
CA GLU A 669 -7.19 8.67 -15.42
C GLU A 669 -7.74 9.85 -16.23
#